data_a7efaf69e6cb49e545c1a1ff3707fa82
#
_entry.id   a7efaf69e6cb49e545c1a1ff3707fa82
#
_cell.length_a   1.000
_cell.length_b   1.000
_cell.length_c   1.000
_cell.angle_alpha   90.00
_cell.angle_beta   90.00
_cell.angle_gamma   90.00
#
_symmetry.space_group_name_H-M   'P 1'
#
loop_
_entity.id
_entity.type
_entity.pdbx_description
1 polymer ?
#
loop_
_entity_poly.entity_id
_entity_poly.type
_entity_poly.pdbx_seq_one_letter_code
_entity_poly.pdbx_strand_id
1 'polypeptide(L)'
;MARKPSKVRAQTKHGPDSAQLKAVGRLLEEEKYTEAIHRVKPLVQRYPDHGGLRRAFVEALEYGQGPRAAALAAFAWAERRPNSLPAQEALLHFAQVLHHPMLADRTAAKVRELGGMTPGFPLDPALKASMLVLPDGTRASVEDLERFDLGKLHLEGEDFRGAARWLAGLDLLPARNNHALALYHLNRIDDAYDAFMASWRADPDNLFGLGWATRLRLYRGDDTGAQGLCAPLGAATARRLDDALPQLDALLLLREDALAWQAFERARASDWFAHAQDLGGARLRHFGGCAAARLGQGEDARRWWREALALQADFQPAGVNLELSEREGSAPAYPTVFDVRQAVPITWTQALRDQAGETAAALDALTASNAYLEALYRSGDEALRTLVGVVLKQRVEQSDADAARLLKGFAQLPVGTKKERFGLLGFLRSHGALARNEPAAFWDDTRLRQVKVTGTEIYREAKESDLPADLQVLLGEAIVLQNSGREEEAETRLNTILQRVPNHAVALGNLAAVRSAQGRDTEALTLLRTVVEQHPDYLFARCNLARTLIEDGEIDDAERLLDGLIERDRLHIQEVFALYGALAMLNRAKGEEEAAQSLLSSLESMVEDEDDERRLAQVKRAIERLDPVQRFRSLLESLLKTDAKPVGRKR
;
A
#
# COMPACT_ATOMS: atom_id res chain seq x y z
N MET A 1 51.83 -13.05 33.61
CA MET A 1 51.31 -11.67 33.70
C MET A 1 49.80 -11.71 33.77
N ALA A 2 49.28 -11.55 35.00
CA ALA A 2 47.83 -11.61 35.26
C ALA A 2 47.18 -10.26 34.90
N ARG A 3 46.20 -10.25 34.04
CA ARG A 3 45.36 -9.08 33.73
C ARG A 3 44.45 -8.76 34.96
N LYS A 4 44.59 -7.58 35.51
CA LYS A 4 43.71 -7.03 36.55
C LYS A 4 42.26 -6.91 35.99
N PRO A 5 41.22 -7.24 36.78
CA PRO A 5 39.85 -7.03 36.37
C PRO A 5 39.55 -5.53 36.26
N SER A 6 38.89 -5.12 35.18
CA SER A 6 38.46 -3.74 34.97
C SER A 6 37.45 -3.34 36.05
N LYS A 7 37.71 -2.22 36.69
CA LYS A 7 36.79 -1.58 37.66
C LYS A 7 35.47 -1.27 36.96
N VAL A 8 34.38 -1.95 37.35
CA VAL A 8 33.00 -1.56 37.06
C VAL A 8 32.83 -0.13 37.56
N ARG A 9 32.57 0.82 36.68
CA ARG A 9 32.30 2.23 37.01
C ARG A 9 31.14 2.27 38.00
N ALA A 10 31.40 2.91 39.16
CA ALA A 10 30.39 3.23 40.16
C ALA A 10 29.24 4.01 39.50
N GLN A 11 28.02 3.47 39.60
CA GLN A 11 26.80 4.16 39.18
C GLN A 11 26.70 5.48 39.95
N THR A 12 26.55 6.56 39.20
CA THR A 12 26.38 7.92 39.75
C THR A 12 25.11 7.98 40.60
N LYS A 13 25.26 8.33 41.86
CA LYS A 13 24.21 8.49 42.90
C LYS A 13 23.29 9.73 42.68
N HIS A 14 23.19 10.26 41.47
CA HIS A 14 22.27 11.36 41.18
C HIS A 14 21.04 10.84 40.46
N GLY A 15 19.87 11.06 41.05
CA GLY A 15 18.57 10.81 40.42
C GLY A 15 18.34 11.71 39.19
N PRO A 16 17.20 11.57 38.53
CA PRO A 16 16.87 12.45 37.41
C PRO A 16 16.82 13.90 37.83
N ASP A 17 17.25 14.81 36.95
CA ASP A 17 17.17 16.23 37.16
C ASP A 17 15.69 16.67 37.35
N SER A 18 15.48 17.59 38.34
CA SER A 18 14.15 18.16 38.60
C SER A 18 13.51 18.79 37.35
N ALA A 19 14.32 19.38 36.46
CA ALA A 19 13.83 19.91 35.18
C ALA A 19 13.31 18.83 34.24
N GLN A 20 13.94 17.64 34.19
CA GLN A 20 13.51 16.50 33.42
C GLN A 20 12.16 15.94 33.91
N LEU A 21 12.02 15.83 35.25
CA LEU A 21 10.75 15.37 35.84
C LEU A 21 9.60 16.34 35.58
N LYS A 22 9.87 17.66 35.74
CA LYS A 22 8.88 18.71 35.43
C LYS A 22 8.48 18.71 33.94
N ALA A 23 9.43 18.48 33.04
CA ALA A 23 9.16 18.43 31.62
C ALA A 23 8.25 17.23 31.25
N VAL A 24 8.47 16.05 31.85
CA VAL A 24 7.60 14.89 31.68
C VAL A 24 6.22 15.17 32.26
N GLY A 25 6.12 15.71 33.48
CA GLY A 25 4.85 16.05 34.14
C GLY A 25 4.00 17.00 33.28
N ARG A 26 4.63 18.05 32.73
CA ARG A 26 3.95 19.00 31.83
C ARG A 26 3.38 18.34 30.59
N LEU A 27 4.13 17.43 29.95
CA LEU A 27 3.65 16.71 28.78
C LEU A 27 2.44 15.82 29.09
N LEU A 28 2.38 15.21 30.26
CA LEU A 28 1.23 14.44 30.73
C LEU A 28 0.03 15.35 31.02
N GLU A 29 0.23 16.50 31.68
CA GLU A 29 -0.80 17.51 31.93
C GLU A 29 -1.37 18.12 30.64
N GLU A 30 -0.54 18.25 29.59
CA GLU A 30 -0.91 18.73 28.26
C GLU A 30 -1.47 17.61 27.36
N GLU A 31 -1.66 16.38 27.87
CA GLU A 31 -2.12 15.18 27.15
C GLU A 31 -1.27 14.81 25.92
N LYS A 32 -0.01 15.24 25.88
CA LYS A 32 0.96 14.92 24.82
C LYS A 32 1.65 13.59 25.08
N TYR A 33 0.88 12.53 25.14
CA TYR A 33 1.35 11.22 25.58
C TYR A 33 2.45 10.63 24.73
N THR A 34 2.41 10.79 23.41
CA THR A 34 3.47 10.30 22.49
C THR A 34 4.81 10.97 22.80
N GLU A 35 4.82 12.31 23.00
CA GLU A 35 6.02 13.04 23.36
C GLU A 35 6.49 12.67 24.77
N ALA A 36 5.56 12.46 25.70
CA ALA A 36 5.87 11.99 27.05
C ALA A 36 6.56 10.62 27.02
N ILE A 37 6.07 9.65 26.23
CA ILE A 37 6.69 8.33 26.03
C ILE A 37 8.13 8.50 25.54
N HIS A 38 8.36 9.28 24.49
CA HIS A 38 9.69 9.52 23.93
C HIS A 38 10.64 10.15 24.96
N ARG A 39 10.13 11.03 25.83
CA ARG A 39 10.92 11.73 26.83
C ARG A 39 11.22 10.87 28.06
N VAL A 40 10.24 10.10 28.54
CA VAL A 40 10.36 9.33 29.80
C VAL A 40 11.06 7.98 29.60
N LYS A 41 10.91 7.32 28.44
CA LYS A 41 11.51 6.01 28.16
C LYS A 41 13.03 5.96 28.39
N PRO A 42 13.87 6.89 27.87
CA PRO A 42 15.30 6.92 28.15
C PRO A 42 15.62 7.19 29.65
N LEU A 43 14.78 7.98 30.32
CA LEU A 43 14.95 8.27 31.73
C LEU A 43 14.67 7.03 32.60
N VAL A 44 13.64 6.26 32.29
CA VAL A 44 13.36 4.98 32.96
C VAL A 44 14.51 3.98 32.74
N GLN A 45 15.10 3.94 31.56
CA GLN A 45 16.27 3.10 31.28
C GLN A 45 17.48 3.53 32.12
N ARG A 46 17.71 4.84 32.26
CA ARG A 46 18.84 5.40 33.00
C ARG A 46 18.64 5.34 34.51
N TYR A 47 17.38 5.50 34.97
CA TYR A 47 17.00 5.52 36.40
C TYR A 47 15.91 4.47 36.67
N PRO A 48 16.21 3.19 36.50
CA PRO A 48 15.20 2.13 36.50
C PRO A 48 14.48 1.92 37.81
N ASP A 49 15.03 2.42 38.93
CA ASP A 49 14.45 2.32 40.26
C ASP A 49 13.67 3.57 40.71
N HIS A 50 13.54 4.58 39.84
CA HIS A 50 12.84 5.82 40.19
C HIS A 50 11.32 5.66 39.98
N GLY A 51 10.56 5.52 41.11
CA GLY A 51 9.12 5.23 41.10
C GLY A 51 8.28 6.26 40.36
N GLY A 52 8.58 7.57 40.48
CA GLY A 52 7.86 8.64 39.78
C GLY A 52 7.99 8.54 38.24
N LEU A 53 9.20 8.22 37.73
CA LEU A 53 9.39 8.00 36.28
C LEU A 53 8.67 6.76 35.80
N ARG A 54 8.66 5.68 36.59
CA ARG A 54 7.93 4.46 36.27
C ARG A 54 6.43 4.70 36.19
N ARG A 55 5.87 5.43 37.14
CA ARG A 55 4.45 5.83 37.12
C ARG A 55 4.13 6.65 35.89
N ALA A 56 4.92 7.71 35.63
CA ALA A 56 4.73 8.57 34.46
C ALA A 56 4.84 7.80 33.12
N PHE A 57 5.71 6.78 33.08
CA PHE A 57 5.84 5.93 31.89
C PHE A 57 4.64 5.03 31.67
N VAL A 58 4.12 4.40 32.73
CA VAL A 58 2.91 3.58 32.68
C VAL A 58 1.73 4.43 32.23
N GLU A 59 1.53 5.61 32.83
CA GLU A 59 0.47 6.55 32.48
C GLU A 59 0.56 7.02 31.02
N ALA A 60 1.76 7.43 30.58
CA ALA A 60 1.98 7.84 29.20
C ALA A 60 1.66 6.72 28.19
N LEU A 61 2.02 5.47 28.52
CA LEU A 61 1.72 4.30 27.68
C LEU A 61 0.23 4.00 27.66
N GLU A 62 -0.46 4.07 28.80
CA GLU A 62 -1.89 3.79 28.90
C GLU A 62 -2.71 4.68 27.97
N TYR A 63 -2.48 5.99 28.04
CA TYR A 63 -3.23 6.96 27.23
C TYR A 63 -2.66 7.13 25.80
N GLY A 64 -1.37 6.87 25.59
CA GLY A 64 -0.72 7.05 24.29
C GLY A 64 -0.69 5.80 23.40
N GLN A 65 -0.66 4.62 23.99
CA GLN A 65 -0.56 3.33 23.26
C GLN A 65 -1.58 2.28 23.72
N GLY A 66 -2.32 2.57 24.77
CA GLY A 66 -3.35 1.71 25.31
C GLY A 66 -2.88 0.77 26.44
N PRO A 67 -3.86 0.08 27.08
CA PRO A 67 -3.63 -0.67 28.31
C PRO A 67 -2.66 -1.85 28.15
N ARG A 68 -2.54 -2.46 26.96
CA ARG A 68 -1.63 -3.59 26.71
C ARG A 68 -0.15 -3.19 26.83
N ALA A 69 0.23 -2.05 26.27
CA ALA A 69 1.59 -1.52 26.40
C ALA A 69 1.91 -1.10 27.83
N ALA A 70 0.94 -0.45 28.50
CA ALA A 70 1.06 -0.04 29.90
C ALA A 70 1.19 -1.24 30.85
N ALA A 71 0.47 -2.34 30.60
CA ALA A 71 0.52 -3.56 31.40
C ALA A 71 1.94 -4.16 31.49
N LEU A 72 2.66 -4.22 30.36
CA LEU A 72 4.06 -4.67 30.35
C LEU A 72 4.97 -3.78 31.19
N ALA A 73 4.79 -2.46 31.09
CA ALA A 73 5.58 -1.50 31.88
C ALA A 73 5.27 -1.61 33.39
N ALA A 74 4.00 -1.82 33.74
CA ALA A 74 3.55 -2.05 35.11
C ALA A 74 4.11 -3.38 35.65
N PHE A 75 4.06 -4.46 34.87
CA PHE A 75 4.68 -5.74 35.24
C PHE A 75 6.19 -5.58 35.48
N ALA A 76 6.92 -4.98 34.54
CA ALA A 76 8.35 -4.73 34.70
C ALA A 76 8.69 -3.82 35.90
N TRP A 77 7.78 -2.94 36.28
CA TRP A 77 7.91 -2.12 37.50
C TRP A 77 7.68 -2.96 38.76
N ALA A 78 6.62 -3.75 38.82
CA ALA A 78 6.28 -4.61 39.95
C ALA A 78 7.35 -5.68 40.22
N GLU A 79 7.86 -6.34 39.16
CA GLU A 79 8.96 -7.31 39.27
C GLU A 79 10.23 -6.67 39.83
N ARG A 80 10.56 -5.46 39.38
CA ARG A 80 11.77 -4.76 39.85
C ARG A 80 11.62 -4.23 41.28
N ARG A 81 10.42 -3.90 41.69
CA ARG A 81 10.10 -3.34 43.01
C ARG A 81 8.94 -4.09 43.68
N PRO A 82 9.14 -5.36 44.06
CA PRO A 82 8.04 -6.23 44.52
C PRO A 82 7.38 -5.73 45.82
N ASN A 83 8.06 -4.89 46.60
CA ASN A 83 7.52 -4.29 47.82
C ASN A 83 7.05 -2.84 47.63
N SER A 84 6.85 -2.38 46.41
CA SER A 84 6.29 -1.06 46.10
C SER A 84 4.80 -1.14 45.92
N LEU A 85 4.01 -0.64 46.86
CA LEU A 85 2.55 -0.63 46.76
C LEU A 85 2.06 -0.01 45.43
N PRO A 86 2.52 1.18 44.98
CA PRO A 86 2.08 1.74 43.70
C PRO A 86 2.42 0.88 42.49
N ALA A 87 3.50 0.11 42.52
CA ALA A 87 3.87 -0.77 41.41
C ALA A 87 2.93 -1.99 41.35
N GLN A 88 2.57 -2.56 42.51
CA GLN A 88 1.64 -3.68 42.58
C GLN A 88 0.21 -3.26 42.25
N GLU A 89 -0.21 -2.06 42.68
CA GLU A 89 -1.52 -1.49 42.33
C GLU A 89 -1.65 -1.27 40.82
N ALA A 90 -0.61 -0.73 40.16
CA ALA A 90 -0.60 -0.58 38.70
C ALA A 90 -0.70 -1.93 37.98
N LEU A 91 0.04 -2.96 38.42
CA LEU A 91 -0.06 -4.29 37.83
C LEU A 91 -1.44 -4.91 38.04
N LEU A 92 -2.01 -4.77 39.25
CA LEU A 92 -3.35 -5.26 39.55
C LEU A 92 -4.40 -4.62 38.63
N HIS A 93 -4.35 -3.29 38.46
CA HIS A 93 -5.24 -2.57 37.57
C HIS A 93 -5.24 -3.16 36.15
N PHE A 94 -4.07 -3.32 35.53
CA PHE A 94 -3.99 -3.86 34.17
C PHE A 94 -4.31 -5.34 34.09
N ALA A 95 -3.99 -6.14 35.11
CA ALA A 95 -4.39 -7.53 35.16
C ALA A 95 -5.93 -7.68 35.18
N GLN A 96 -6.63 -6.74 35.83
CA GLN A 96 -8.10 -6.67 35.81
C GLN A 96 -8.64 -6.21 34.46
N VAL A 97 -8.11 -5.10 33.92
CA VAL A 97 -8.55 -4.50 32.65
C VAL A 97 -8.37 -5.47 31.47
N LEU A 98 -7.28 -6.26 31.48
CA LEU A 98 -6.96 -7.22 30.41
C LEU A 98 -7.48 -8.64 30.69
N HIS A 99 -8.26 -8.83 31.75
CA HIS A 99 -8.83 -10.13 32.12
C HIS A 99 -7.79 -11.24 32.31
N HIS A 100 -6.80 -10.98 33.19
CA HIS A 100 -5.80 -11.94 33.66
C HIS A 100 -6.10 -12.35 35.12
N PRO A 101 -7.09 -13.21 35.36
CA PRO A 101 -7.68 -13.42 36.69
C PRO A 101 -6.72 -13.99 37.70
N MET A 102 -5.84 -14.92 37.30
CA MET A 102 -4.89 -15.54 38.25
C MET A 102 -3.77 -14.60 38.60
N LEU A 103 -3.27 -13.84 37.63
CA LEU A 103 -2.30 -12.77 37.87
C LEU A 103 -2.90 -11.68 38.77
N ALA A 104 -4.16 -11.30 38.53
CA ALA A 104 -4.86 -10.31 39.36
C ALA A 104 -5.04 -10.81 40.81
N ASP A 105 -5.45 -12.05 41.03
CA ASP A 105 -5.63 -12.63 42.38
C ASP A 105 -4.30 -12.70 43.16
N ARG A 106 -3.22 -13.16 42.50
CA ARG A 106 -1.87 -13.15 43.06
C ARG A 106 -1.41 -11.73 43.42
N THR A 107 -1.58 -10.79 42.49
CA THR A 107 -1.13 -9.40 42.70
C THR A 107 -1.95 -8.71 43.78
N ALA A 108 -3.27 -8.98 43.86
CA ALA A 108 -4.14 -8.49 44.92
C ALA A 108 -3.71 -8.99 46.31
N ALA A 109 -3.28 -10.24 46.42
CA ALA A 109 -2.70 -10.74 47.68
C ALA A 109 -1.48 -9.93 48.11
N LYS A 110 -0.59 -9.58 47.14
CA LYS A 110 0.59 -8.76 47.41
C LYS A 110 0.23 -7.31 47.77
N VAL A 111 -0.74 -6.70 47.12
CA VAL A 111 -1.27 -5.37 47.46
C VAL A 111 -1.79 -5.33 48.88
N ARG A 112 -2.57 -6.35 49.33
CA ARG A 112 -3.03 -6.42 50.74
C ARG A 112 -1.90 -6.58 51.72
N GLU A 113 -0.90 -7.42 51.44
CA GLU A 113 0.31 -7.55 52.25
C GLU A 113 1.02 -6.19 52.47
N LEU A 114 0.99 -5.34 51.44
CA LEU A 114 1.59 -3.99 51.49
C LEU A 114 0.65 -2.92 52.06
N GLY A 115 -0.54 -3.31 52.57
CA GLY A 115 -1.50 -2.39 53.19
C GLY A 115 -2.44 -1.67 52.21
N GLY A 116 -2.49 -2.07 50.96
CA GLY A 116 -3.42 -1.54 49.95
C GLY A 116 -4.80 -2.23 49.99
N MET A 117 -5.77 -1.59 49.30
CA MET A 117 -7.13 -2.12 49.14
C MET A 117 -7.29 -2.87 47.81
N THR A 118 -8.05 -3.96 47.82
CA THR A 118 -8.28 -4.82 46.64
C THR A 118 -9.75 -5.19 46.51
N PRO A 119 -10.61 -4.25 46.08
CA PRO A 119 -12.02 -4.55 45.85
C PRO A 119 -12.19 -5.73 44.88
N GLY A 120 -13.07 -6.68 45.21
CA GLY A 120 -13.32 -7.87 44.38
C GLY A 120 -12.30 -9.00 44.54
N PHE A 121 -11.33 -8.90 45.48
CA PHE A 121 -10.34 -9.96 45.77
C PHE A 121 -10.25 -10.28 47.25
N PRO A 122 -9.90 -11.54 47.61
CA PRO A 122 -9.55 -12.65 46.69
C PRO A 122 -10.73 -13.09 45.81
N LEU A 123 -10.42 -13.77 44.72
CA LEU A 123 -11.45 -14.41 43.90
C LEU A 123 -12.28 -15.37 44.78
N ASP A 124 -13.58 -15.42 44.51
CA ASP A 124 -14.43 -16.42 45.16
C ASP A 124 -13.85 -17.84 44.96
N PRO A 125 -13.71 -18.66 46.04
CA PRO A 125 -13.09 -19.96 45.94
C PRO A 125 -13.79 -20.91 44.96
N ALA A 126 -15.11 -20.82 44.81
CA ALA A 126 -15.85 -21.66 43.86
C ALA A 126 -15.57 -21.19 42.41
N LEU A 127 -15.54 -19.87 42.17
CA LEU A 127 -15.16 -19.31 40.89
C LEU A 127 -13.72 -19.68 40.52
N LYS A 128 -12.78 -19.53 41.45
CA LYS A 128 -11.39 -19.95 41.26
C LYS A 128 -11.29 -21.46 40.94
N ALA A 129 -12.00 -22.29 41.66
CA ALA A 129 -12.03 -23.72 41.41
C ALA A 129 -12.62 -24.08 40.05
N SER A 130 -13.63 -23.35 39.59
CA SER A 130 -14.21 -23.55 38.26
C SER A 130 -13.24 -23.16 37.12
N MET A 131 -12.43 -22.11 37.31
CA MET A 131 -11.40 -21.70 36.34
C MET A 131 -10.27 -22.73 36.19
N LEU A 132 -10.05 -23.58 37.20
CA LEU A 132 -9.04 -24.63 37.13
C LEU A 132 -9.51 -25.85 36.32
N VAL A 133 -10.79 -25.94 35.96
CA VAL A 133 -11.33 -27.02 35.15
C VAL A 133 -11.33 -26.58 33.70
N LEU A 134 -10.57 -27.28 32.87
CA LEU A 134 -10.48 -27.01 31.44
C LEU A 134 -11.70 -27.54 30.69
N PRO A 135 -11.97 -27.08 29.45
CA PRO A 135 -13.11 -27.55 28.65
C PRO A 135 -13.15 -29.07 28.40
N ASP A 136 -11.99 -29.73 28.41
CA ASP A 136 -11.85 -31.18 28.28
C ASP A 136 -12.06 -31.96 29.63
N GLY A 137 -12.36 -31.24 30.71
CA GLY A 137 -12.55 -31.78 32.06
C GLY A 137 -11.25 -31.99 32.84
N THR A 138 -10.09 -31.76 32.27
CA THR A 138 -8.81 -31.81 32.99
C THR A 138 -8.67 -30.63 33.96
N ARG A 139 -7.80 -30.76 34.98
CA ARG A 139 -7.55 -29.67 35.94
C ARG A 139 -6.16 -29.09 35.73
N ALA A 140 -6.12 -27.77 35.49
CA ALA A 140 -4.90 -26.99 35.52
C ALA A 140 -4.46 -26.69 36.96
N SER A 141 -3.17 -26.51 37.19
CA SER A 141 -2.69 -25.96 38.45
C SER A 141 -2.86 -24.42 38.47
N VAL A 142 -2.93 -23.84 39.66
CA VAL A 142 -2.93 -22.36 39.80
C VAL A 142 -1.67 -21.77 39.20
N GLU A 143 -0.51 -22.41 39.39
CA GLU A 143 0.77 -21.99 38.85
C GLU A 143 0.77 -21.97 37.32
N ASP A 144 0.20 -22.98 36.65
CA ASP A 144 0.13 -23.04 35.20
C ASP A 144 -0.77 -21.94 34.64
N LEU A 145 -1.89 -21.62 35.30
CA LEU A 145 -2.77 -20.54 34.89
C LEU A 145 -2.16 -19.16 35.16
N GLU A 146 -1.40 -18.99 36.26
CA GLU A 146 -0.63 -17.74 36.48
C GLU A 146 0.45 -17.54 35.39
N ARG A 147 1.16 -18.63 35.04
CA ARG A 147 2.15 -18.58 33.94
C ARG A 147 1.48 -18.31 32.62
N PHE A 148 0.28 -18.85 32.39
CA PHE A 148 -0.50 -18.56 31.19
C PHE A 148 -0.90 -17.09 31.11
N ASP A 149 -1.43 -16.51 32.20
CA ASP A 149 -1.78 -15.09 32.28
C ASP A 149 -0.57 -14.20 32.00
N LEU A 150 0.60 -14.53 32.58
CA LEU A 150 1.85 -13.82 32.31
C LEU A 150 2.27 -13.95 30.84
N GLY A 151 2.20 -15.15 30.28
CA GLY A 151 2.50 -15.36 28.87
C GLY A 151 1.58 -14.58 27.94
N LYS A 152 0.29 -14.54 28.27
CA LYS A 152 -0.72 -13.77 27.55
C LYS A 152 -0.47 -12.26 27.66
N LEU A 153 -0.15 -11.75 28.85
CA LEU A 153 0.22 -10.34 29.06
C LEU A 153 1.42 -9.92 28.20
N HIS A 154 2.46 -10.77 28.15
CA HIS A 154 3.62 -10.53 27.30
C HIS A 154 3.26 -10.60 25.81
N LEU A 155 2.42 -11.52 25.37
CA LEU A 155 1.96 -11.65 23.99
C LEU A 155 1.16 -10.42 23.57
N GLU A 156 0.21 -9.99 24.38
CA GLU A 156 -0.63 -8.81 24.13
C GLU A 156 0.17 -7.50 24.13
N GLY A 157 1.23 -7.45 24.93
CA GLY A 157 2.17 -6.31 24.97
C GLY A 157 3.29 -6.37 23.92
N GLU A 158 3.24 -7.32 22.98
CA GLU A 158 4.21 -7.50 21.90
C GLU A 158 5.64 -7.88 22.38
N ASP A 159 5.80 -8.37 23.63
CA ASP A 159 7.04 -9.00 24.09
C ASP A 159 7.02 -10.51 23.82
N PHE A 160 7.20 -10.89 22.56
CA PHE A 160 7.13 -12.27 22.12
C PHE A 160 8.23 -13.16 22.73
N ARG A 161 9.38 -12.60 23.12
CA ARG A 161 10.42 -13.37 23.85
C ARG A 161 9.96 -13.71 25.25
N GLY A 162 9.36 -12.76 25.95
CA GLY A 162 8.73 -13.00 27.24
C GLY A 162 7.58 -13.98 27.15
N ALA A 163 6.68 -13.80 26.18
CA ALA A 163 5.57 -14.71 25.92
C ALA A 163 6.04 -16.15 25.68
N ALA A 164 6.98 -16.35 24.74
CA ALA A 164 7.52 -17.69 24.45
C ALA A 164 8.14 -18.34 25.70
N ARG A 165 8.84 -17.58 26.55
CA ARG A 165 9.43 -18.10 27.79
C ARG A 165 8.37 -18.53 28.80
N TRP A 166 7.34 -17.72 29.04
CA TRP A 166 6.32 -18.02 30.04
C TRP A 166 5.39 -19.17 29.61
N LEU A 167 5.10 -19.28 28.31
CA LEU A 167 4.19 -20.27 27.75
C LEU A 167 4.88 -21.62 27.46
N ALA A 168 6.21 -21.65 27.40
CA ALA A 168 6.96 -22.87 27.08
C ALA A 168 6.64 -24.02 28.08
N GLY A 169 6.29 -25.17 27.52
CA GLY A 169 6.04 -26.39 28.32
C GLY A 169 4.73 -26.40 29.11
N LEU A 170 3.85 -25.39 28.93
CA LEU A 170 2.50 -25.46 29.52
C LEU A 170 1.61 -26.41 28.72
N ASP A 171 1.00 -27.37 29.44
CA ASP A 171 0.11 -28.37 28.85
C ASP A 171 -1.35 -27.89 28.83
N LEU A 172 -1.55 -26.67 28.30
CA LEU A 172 -2.86 -26.04 28.12
C LEU A 172 -3.00 -25.69 26.63
N LEU A 173 -4.12 -26.11 26.02
CA LEU A 173 -4.33 -25.84 24.58
C LEU A 173 -4.16 -24.36 24.19
N PRO A 174 -4.76 -23.36 24.89
CA PRO A 174 -4.53 -21.97 24.59
C PRO A 174 -3.07 -21.53 24.78
N ALA A 175 -2.36 -22.10 25.76
CA ALA A 175 -0.94 -21.80 25.99
C ALA A 175 -0.05 -22.32 24.86
N ARG A 176 -0.31 -23.53 24.37
CA ARG A 176 0.39 -24.10 23.20
C ARG A 176 0.19 -23.24 21.96
N ASN A 177 -1.06 -22.83 21.68
CA ASN A 177 -1.38 -21.95 20.56
C ASN A 177 -0.70 -20.58 20.68
N ASN A 178 -0.75 -19.96 21.84
CA ASN A 178 -0.11 -18.67 22.11
C ASN A 178 1.43 -18.75 22.07
N HIS A 179 2.00 -19.88 22.51
CA HIS A 179 3.43 -20.16 22.38
C HIS A 179 3.86 -20.22 20.91
N ALA A 180 3.12 -20.97 20.08
CA ALA A 180 3.37 -21.06 18.66
C ALA A 180 3.23 -19.69 17.96
N LEU A 181 2.24 -18.89 18.36
CA LEU A 181 2.06 -17.52 17.85
C LEU A 181 3.23 -16.61 18.24
N ALA A 182 3.74 -16.72 19.47
CA ALA A 182 4.93 -15.99 19.90
C ALA A 182 6.18 -16.39 19.08
N LEU A 183 6.35 -17.66 18.77
CA LEU A 183 7.43 -18.14 17.89
C LEU A 183 7.30 -17.57 16.47
N TYR A 184 6.09 -17.54 15.92
CA TYR A 184 5.82 -16.91 14.62
C TYR A 184 6.25 -15.44 14.61
N HIS A 185 5.83 -14.66 15.60
CA HIS A 185 6.19 -13.25 15.67
C HIS A 185 7.69 -12.99 15.92
N LEU A 186 8.41 -13.99 16.47
CA LEU A 186 9.88 -13.99 16.57
C LEU A 186 10.58 -14.38 15.26
N ASN A 187 9.83 -14.58 14.17
CA ASN A 187 10.33 -15.08 12.88
C ASN A 187 10.94 -16.50 12.97
N ARG A 188 10.54 -17.29 13.99
CA ARG A 188 10.92 -18.70 14.16
C ARG A 188 9.86 -19.58 13.50
N ILE A 189 9.80 -19.49 12.17
CA ILE A 189 8.68 -20.03 11.36
C ILE A 189 8.56 -21.55 11.48
N ASP A 190 9.68 -22.27 11.43
CA ASP A 190 9.69 -23.74 11.53
C ASP A 190 9.24 -24.21 12.91
N ASP A 191 9.77 -23.59 13.96
CA ASP A 191 9.37 -23.89 15.33
C ASP A 191 7.88 -23.59 15.58
N ALA A 192 7.39 -22.48 15.02
CA ALA A 192 5.97 -22.13 15.12
C ALA A 192 5.08 -23.14 14.40
N TYR A 193 5.45 -23.56 13.19
CA TYR A 193 4.75 -24.59 12.43
C TYR A 193 4.68 -25.92 13.23
N ASP A 194 5.83 -26.38 13.71
CA ASP A 194 5.91 -27.63 14.47
C ASP A 194 5.07 -27.57 15.75
N ALA A 195 5.08 -26.43 16.45
CA ALA A 195 4.26 -26.21 17.65
C ALA A 195 2.75 -26.22 17.33
N PHE A 196 2.30 -25.57 16.24
CA PHE A 196 0.91 -25.60 15.82
C PHE A 196 0.47 -27.01 15.41
N MET A 197 1.30 -27.73 14.65
CA MET A 197 1.03 -29.10 14.25
C MET A 197 0.99 -30.05 15.45
N ALA A 198 1.87 -29.87 16.44
CA ALA A 198 1.84 -30.64 17.68
C ALA A 198 0.56 -30.35 18.49
N SER A 199 0.16 -29.10 18.56
CA SER A 199 -1.07 -28.66 19.22
C SER A 199 -2.33 -29.28 18.55
N TRP A 200 -2.39 -29.26 17.22
CA TRP A 200 -3.49 -29.86 16.46
C TRP A 200 -3.50 -31.40 16.58
N ARG A 201 -2.35 -32.08 16.53
CA ARG A 201 -2.28 -33.54 16.71
C ARG A 201 -2.76 -33.98 18.12
N ALA A 202 -2.49 -33.14 19.12
CA ALA A 202 -2.96 -33.41 20.48
C ALA A 202 -4.46 -33.18 20.65
N ASP A 203 -5.04 -32.24 19.92
CA ASP A 203 -6.47 -31.97 19.84
C ASP A 203 -6.86 -31.69 18.37
N PRO A 204 -7.41 -32.71 17.65
CA PRO A 204 -7.83 -32.56 16.26
C PRO A 204 -8.94 -31.52 16.02
N ASP A 205 -9.66 -31.10 17.05
CA ASP A 205 -10.66 -30.03 16.99
C ASP A 205 -10.05 -28.64 17.16
N ASN A 206 -8.76 -28.54 17.39
CA ASN A 206 -8.02 -27.27 17.46
C ASN A 206 -7.82 -26.65 16.07
N LEU A 207 -8.87 -26.03 15.53
CA LEU A 207 -8.82 -25.38 14.21
C LEU A 207 -7.96 -24.13 14.21
N PHE A 208 -7.70 -23.52 15.35
CA PHE A 208 -6.71 -22.45 15.49
C PHE A 208 -5.32 -22.96 15.06
N GLY A 209 -4.88 -24.08 15.63
CA GLY A 209 -3.60 -24.68 15.28
C GLY A 209 -3.52 -25.13 13.83
N LEU A 210 -4.58 -25.79 13.33
CA LEU A 210 -4.63 -26.26 11.95
C LEU A 210 -4.63 -25.11 10.94
N GLY A 211 -5.41 -24.04 11.17
CA GLY A 211 -5.45 -22.86 10.29
C GLY A 211 -4.09 -22.17 10.20
N TRP A 212 -3.44 -21.96 11.33
CA TRP A 212 -2.08 -21.42 11.35
C TRP A 212 -1.05 -22.32 10.70
N ALA A 213 -1.09 -23.63 10.94
CA ALA A 213 -0.19 -24.58 10.30
C ALA A 213 -0.36 -24.59 8.77
N THR A 214 -1.60 -24.52 8.28
CA THR A 214 -1.91 -24.42 6.84
C THR A 214 -1.27 -23.17 6.23
N ARG A 215 -1.43 -22.02 6.88
CA ARG A 215 -0.83 -20.76 6.46
C ARG A 215 0.70 -20.80 6.48
N LEU A 216 1.30 -21.39 7.53
CA LEU A 216 2.77 -21.48 7.64
C LEU A 216 3.38 -22.46 6.64
N ARG A 217 2.66 -23.49 6.18
CA ARG A 217 3.11 -24.31 5.05
C ARG A 217 3.25 -23.47 3.77
N LEU A 218 2.24 -22.68 3.45
CA LEU A 218 2.31 -21.75 2.32
C LEU A 218 3.47 -20.74 2.49
N TYR A 219 3.63 -20.19 3.70
CA TYR A 219 4.73 -19.28 4.02
C TYR A 219 6.11 -19.90 3.72
N ARG A 220 6.28 -21.19 3.97
CA ARG A 220 7.52 -21.96 3.73
C ARG A 220 7.68 -22.44 2.28
N GLY A 221 6.69 -22.25 1.41
CA GLY A 221 6.70 -22.72 0.02
C GLY A 221 6.28 -24.19 -0.14
N ASP A 222 5.64 -24.78 0.85
CA ASP A 222 5.01 -26.10 0.74
C ASP A 222 3.55 -25.94 0.31
N ASP A 223 3.35 -25.51 -0.93
CA ASP A 223 2.02 -25.25 -1.48
C ASP A 223 1.14 -26.50 -1.51
N THR A 224 1.71 -27.63 -1.94
CA THR A 224 1.01 -28.92 -1.98
C THR A 224 0.60 -29.35 -0.59
N GLY A 225 1.47 -29.18 0.40
CA GLY A 225 1.16 -29.50 1.78
C GLY A 225 0.13 -28.55 2.38
N ALA A 226 0.16 -27.26 2.06
CA ALA A 226 -0.85 -26.30 2.47
C ALA A 226 -2.22 -26.67 1.88
N GLN A 227 -2.27 -26.94 0.56
CA GLN A 227 -3.49 -27.38 -0.12
C GLN A 227 -4.06 -28.68 0.46
N GLY A 228 -3.19 -29.62 0.83
CA GLY A 228 -3.59 -30.89 1.44
C GLY A 228 -4.28 -30.74 2.80
N LEU A 229 -4.07 -29.62 3.51
CA LEU A 229 -4.74 -29.32 4.78
C LEU A 229 -6.09 -28.60 4.59
N CYS A 230 -6.39 -28.06 3.39
CA CYS A 230 -7.63 -27.32 3.18
C CYS A 230 -8.88 -28.18 3.29
N ALA A 231 -8.86 -29.42 2.80
CA ALA A 231 -10.01 -30.31 2.88
C ALA A 231 -10.39 -30.66 4.33
N PRO A 232 -9.49 -31.16 5.20
CA PRO A 232 -9.82 -31.40 6.62
C PRO A 232 -10.18 -30.11 7.35
N LEU A 233 -9.48 -28.98 7.08
CA LEU A 233 -9.79 -27.68 7.67
C LEU A 233 -11.20 -27.20 7.25
N GLY A 234 -11.54 -27.31 5.98
CA GLY A 234 -12.83 -26.92 5.42
C GLY A 234 -13.99 -27.82 5.86
N ALA A 235 -13.75 -29.11 6.15
CA ALA A 235 -14.79 -30.04 6.60
C ALA A 235 -15.12 -29.88 8.10
N ALA A 236 -14.20 -29.39 8.90
CA ALA A 236 -14.36 -29.27 10.34
C ALA A 236 -15.34 -28.16 10.74
N THR A 237 -16.01 -28.34 11.89
CA THR A 237 -16.93 -27.35 12.46
C THR A 237 -16.27 -26.64 13.64
N ALA A 238 -16.10 -25.34 13.53
CA ALA A 238 -15.55 -24.52 14.61
C ALA A 238 -16.48 -24.55 15.86
N ARG A 239 -15.92 -24.79 17.02
CA ARG A 239 -16.66 -24.83 18.30
C ARG A 239 -16.80 -23.43 18.93
N ARG A 240 -16.03 -22.48 18.50
CA ARG A 240 -15.98 -21.11 19.02
C ARG A 240 -15.37 -20.15 17.98
N LEU A 241 -15.49 -18.86 18.26
CA LEU A 241 -14.98 -17.80 17.40
C LEU A 241 -13.48 -17.92 17.11
N ASP A 242 -12.68 -18.21 18.15
CA ASP A 242 -11.22 -18.32 18.05
C ASP A 242 -10.75 -19.45 17.12
N ASP A 243 -11.57 -20.47 16.91
CA ASP A 243 -11.31 -21.56 15.95
C ASP A 243 -11.77 -21.18 14.54
N ALA A 244 -12.91 -20.49 14.43
CA ALA A 244 -13.49 -20.12 13.13
C ALA A 244 -12.64 -19.06 12.38
N LEU A 245 -12.06 -18.09 13.08
CA LEU A 245 -11.29 -17.03 12.43
C LEU A 245 -10.04 -17.55 11.70
N PRO A 246 -9.12 -18.32 12.31
CA PRO A 246 -7.98 -18.89 11.59
C PRO A 246 -8.37 -19.93 10.53
N GLN A 247 -9.48 -20.66 10.74
CA GLN A 247 -10.02 -21.58 9.74
C GLN A 247 -10.38 -20.84 8.45
N LEU A 248 -11.18 -19.77 8.55
CA LEU A 248 -11.61 -18.99 7.39
C LEU A 248 -10.46 -18.18 6.78
N ASP A 249 -9.60 -17.59 7.61
CA ASP A 249 -8.42 -16.84 7.14
C ASP A 249 -7.52 -17.70 6.26
N ALA A 250 -7.19 -18.92 6.70
CA ALA A 250 -6.35 -19.84 5.90
C ALA A 250 -7.02 -20.28 4.61
N LEU A 251 -8.30 -20.66 4.64
CA LEU A 251 -9.04 -21.07 3.44
C LEU A 251 -9.17 -19.94 2.42
N LEU A 252 -9.48 -18.73 2.88
CA LEU A 252 -9.60 -17.56 2.01
C LEU A 252 -8.24 -17.11 1.44
N LEU A 253 -7.16 -17.25 2.21
CA LEU A 253 -5.80 -16.96 1.74
C LEU A 253 -5.39 -17.91 0.60
N LEU A 254 -5.75 -19.20 0.71
CA LEU A 254 -5.49 -20.21 -0.31
C LEU A 254 -6.55 -20.23 -1.44
N ARG A 255 -7.51 -19.30 -1.43
CA ARG A 255 -8.58 -19.18 -2.42
C ARG A 255 -9.52 -20.39 -2.48
N GLU A 256 -9.63 -21.12 -1.36
CA GLU A 256 -10.61 -22.18 -1.15
C GLU A 256 -11.97 -21.59 -0.74
N ASP A 257 -12.48 -20.67 -1.57
CA ASP A 257 -13.64 -19.83 -1.27
C ASP A 257 -14.90 -20.69 -1.01
N ALA A 258 -15.06 -21.82 -1.71
CA ALA A 258 -16.18 -22.75 -1.50
C ALA A 258 -16.12 -23.44 -0.14
N LEU A 259 -14.94 -23.89 0.28
CA LEU A 259 -14.72 -24.48 1.60
C LEU A 259 -14.90 -23.45 2.71
N ALA A 260 -14.39 -22.23 2.49
CA ALA A 260 -14.57 -21.12 3.42
C ALA A 260 -16.05 -20.77 3.61
N TRP A 261 -16.83 -20.69 2.54
CA TRP A 261 -18.28 -20.47 2.61
C TRP A 261 -19.01 -21.56 3.40
N GLN A 262 -18.71 -22.83 3.11
CA GLN A 262 -19.30 -23.96 3.83
C GLN A 262 -18.94 -23.94 5.32
N ALA A 263 -17.69 -23.62 5.66
CA ALA A 263 -17.24 -23.49 7.05
C ALA A 263 -17.94 -22.33 7.75
N PHE A 264 -18.10 -21.20 7.08
CA PHE A 264 -18.85 -20.05 7.59
C PHE A 264 -20.32 -20.38 7.85
N GLU A 265 -21.00 -21.06 6.92
CA GLU A 265 -22.39 -21.47 7.09
C GLU A 265 -22.58 -22.44 8.29
N ARG A 266 -21.61 -23.35 8.53
CA ARG A 266 -21.63 -24.20 9.74
C ARG A 266 -21.42 -23.38 11.01
N ALA A 267 -20.46 -22.42 10.98
CA ALA A 267 -20.25 -21.50 12.10
C ALA A 267 -21.50 -20.69 12.40
N ARG A 268 -22.19 -20.18 11.36
CA ARG A 268 -23.45 -19.43 11.46
C ARG A 268 -24.57 -20.25 12.12
N ALA A 269 -24.60 -21.53 11.87
CA ALA A 269 -25.60 -22.45 12.44
C ALA A 269 -25.30 -22.82 13.90
N SER A 270 -24.16 -22.44 14.48
CA SER A 270 -23.77 -22.76 15.84
C SER A 270 -24.34 -21.75 16.86
N ASP A 271 -24.67 -22.22 18.06
CA ASP A 271 -25.24 -21.38 19.13
C ASP A 271 -24.34 -20.20 19.53
N TRP A 272 -23.01 -20.39 19.45
CA TRP A 272 -22.05 -19.35 19.81
C TRP A 272 -22.02 -18.17 18.83
N PHE A 273 -22.47 -18.34 17.57
CA PHE A 273 -22.44 -17.30 16.56
C PHE A 273 -23.24 -16.06 16.98
N ALA A 274 -24.40 -16.25 17.60
CA ALA A 274 -25.23 -15.15 18.06
C ALA A 274 -24.55 -14.33 19.19
N HIS A 275 -23.62 -14.93 19.92
CA HIS A 275 -22.89 -14.28 21.00
C HIS A 275 -21.60 -13.57 20.53
N ALA A 276 -21.17 -13.79 19.29
CA ALA A 276 -20.02 -13.12 18.68
C ALA A 276 -20.43 -11.69 18.24
N GLN A 277 -20.49 -10.78 19.21
CA GLN A 277 -20.98 -9.38 19.02
C GLN A 277 -19.84 -8.34 19.14
N ASP A 278 -18.59 -8.79 19.16
CA ASP A 278 -17.39 -7.97 19.25
C ASP A 278 -16.69 -7.80 17.89
N LEU A 279 -15.49 -7.23 17.89
CA LEU A 279 -14.63 -7.08 16.71
C LEU A 279 -14.35 -8.43 16.03
N GLY A 280 -14.18 -9.52 16.79
CA GLY A 280 -14.01 -10.86 16.23
C GLY A 280 -15.23 -11.33 15.47
N GLY A 281 -16.44 -11.05 16.01
CA GLY A 281 -17.72 -11.32 15.33
C GLY A 281 -17.89 -10.50 14.05
N ALA A 282 -17.47 -9.24 14.03
CA ALA A 282 -17.46 -8.40 12.82
C ALA A 282 -16.50 -8.99 11.76
N ARG A 283 -15.29 -9.42 12.17
CA ARG A 283 -14.31 -10.05 11.30
C ARG A 283 -14.82 -11.37 10.71
N LEU A 284 -15.51 -12.19 11.51
CA LEU A 284 -16.11 -13.44 11.05
C LEU A 284 -17.11 -13.19 9.91
N ARG A 285 -18.01 -12.21 10.09
CA ARG A 285 -19.00 -11.82 9.06
C ARG A 285 -18.33 -11.25 7.82
N HIS A 286 -17.27 -10.48 7.99
CA HIS A 286 -16.48 -10.00 6.88
C HIS A 286 -15.89 -11.14 6.03
N PHE A 287 -15.33 -12.16 6.66
CA PHE A 287 -14.82 -13.36 5.97
C PHE A 287 -15.93 -14.10 5.21
N GLY A 288 -17.10 -14.27 5.85
CA GLY A 288 -18.28 -14.82 5.16
C GLY A 288 -18.69 -14.00 3.93
N GLY A 289 -18.69 -12.67 4.06
CA GLY A 289 -18.94 -11.76 2.94
C GLY A 289 -17.91 -11.89 1.81
N CYS A 290 -16.63 -12.04 2.13
CA CYS A 290 -15.58 -12.26 1.13
C CYS A 290 -15.74 -13.60 0.38
N ALA A 291 -16.04 -14.69 1.11
CA ALA A 291 -16.31 -15.99 0.51
C ALA A 291 -17.51 -15.93 -0.46
N ALA A 292 -18.62 -15.35 0.01
CA ALA A 292 -19.85 -15.19 -0.80
C ALA A 292 -19.59 -14.37 -2.08
N ALA A 293 -18.91 -13.22 -1.95
CA ALA A 293 -18.60 -12.35 -3.07
C ALA A 293 -17.76 -13.04 -4.15
N ARG A 294 -16.72 -13.78 -3.73
CA ARG A 294 -15.82 -14.51 -4.61
C ARG A 294 -16.50 -15.70 -5.30
N LEU A 295 -17.61 -16.20 -4.72
CA LEU A 295 -18.49 -17.21 -5.31
C LEU A 295 -19.61 -16.61 -6.19
N GLY A 296 -19.61 -15.29 -6.39
CA GLY A 296 -20.64 -14.60 -7.17
C GLY A 296 -21.96 -14.33 -6.43
N GLN A 297 -22.03 -14.61 -5.12
CA GLN A 297 -23.20 -14.39 -4.27
C GLN A 297 -23.21 -12.96 -3.71
N GLY A 298 -23.35 -11.97 -4.60
CA GLY A 298 -23.16 -10.56 -4.26
C GLY A 298 -24.14 -10.02 -3.20
N GLU A 299 -25.39 -10.51 -3.16
CA GLU A 299 -26.37 -10.08 -2.17
C GLU A 299 -26.04 -10.58 -0.76
N ASP A 300 -25.64 -11.85 -0.64
CA ASP A 300 -25.17 -12.42 0.62
C ASP A 300 -23.93 -11.70 1.12
N ALA A 301 -22.99 -11.41 0.23
CA ALA A 301 -21.77 -10.67 0.56
C ALA A 301 -22.10 -9.30 1.17
N ARG A 302 -22.92 -8.49 0.49
CA ARG A 302 -23.34 -7.17 0.98
C ARG A 302 -24.10 -7.25 2.32
N ARG A 303 -24.95 -8.27 2.50
CA ARG A 303 -25.61 -8.51 3.76
C ARG A 303 -24.61 -8.71 4.89
N TRP A 304 -23.64 -9.60 4.72
CA TRP A 304 -22.65 -9.92 5.75
C TRP A 304 -21.73 -8.77 6.09
N TRP A 305 -21.34 -7.94 5.11
CA TRP A 305 -20.55 -6.73 5.38
C TRP A 305 -21.37 -5.66 6.11
N ARG A 306 -22.65 -5.50 5.81
CA ARG A 306 -23.53 -4.61 6.59
C ARG A 306 -23.72 -5.12 8.02
N GLU A 307 -23.86 -6.41 8.24
CA GLU A 307 -23.91 -6.99 9.59
C GLU A 307 -22.60 -6.79 10.35
N ALA A 308 -21.44 -6.91 9.69
CA ALA A 308 -20.14 -6.60 10.31
C ALA A 308 -20.06 -5.13 10.75
N LEU A 309 -20.51 -4.19 9.91
CA LEU A 309 -20.56 -2.76 10.23
C LEU A 309 -21.61 -2.42 11.30
N ALA A 310 -22.69 -3.18 11.40
CA ALA A 310 -23.67 -3.02 12.47
C ALA A 310 -23.11 -3.41 13.84
N LEU A 311 -22.18 -4.37 13.90
CA LEU A 311 -21.44 -4.73 15.11
C LEU A 311 -20.36 -3.73 15.45
N GLN A 312 -19.63 -3.27 14.42
CA GLN A 312 -18.47 -2.40 14.55
C GLN A 312 -18.52 -1.36 13.42
N ALA A 313 -19.05 -0.18 13.71
CA ALA A 313 -19.32 0.85 12.69
C ALA A 313 -18.04 1.37 11.97
N ASP A 314 -16.90 1.33 12.65
CA ASP A 314 -15.58 1.73 12.12
C ASP A 314 -14.75 0.56 11.57
N PHE A 315 -15.35 -0.61 11.34
CA PHE A 315 -14.67 -1.78 10.78
C PHE A 315 -14.38 -1.58 9.29
N GLN A 316 -13.29 -0.89 8.99
CA GLN A 316 -12.85 -0.55 7.63
C GLN A 316 -12.91 -1.70 6.62
N PRO A 317 -12.48 -2.95 6.93
CA PRO A 317 -12.49 -4.03 5.95
C PRO A 317 -13.84 -4.28 5.29
N ALA A 318 -14.90 -4.29 6.08
CA ALA A 318 -16.25 -4.50 5.55
C ALA A 318 -16.74 -3.28 4.75
N GLY A 319 -16.43 -2.05 5.20
CA GLY A 319 -16.78 -0.81 4.49
C GLY A 319 -16.15 -0.75 3.10
N VAL A 320 -14.85 -1.00 3.00
CA VAL A 320 -14.11 -1.03 1.73
C VAL A 320 -14.70 -2.06 0.77
N ASN A 321 -14.98 -3.28 1.24
CA ASN A 321 -15.53 -4.33 0.38
C ASN A 321 -16.97 -4.05 -0.03
N LEU A 322 -17.77 -3.43 0.82
CA LEU A 322 -19.12 -2.99 0.48
C LEU A 322 -19.07 -1.96 -0.65
N GLU A 323 -18.24 -0.92 -0.55
CA GLU A 323 -18.03 0.07 -1.61
C GLU A 323 -17.53 -0.56 -2.92
N LEU A 324 -16.57 -1.49 -2.82
CA LEU A 324 -16.07 -2.23 -4.01
C LEU A 324 -17.18 -3.02 -4.69
N SER A 325 -18.13 -3.58 -3.93
CA SER A 325 -19.26 -4.36 -4.47
C SER A 325 -20.31 -3.53 -5.20
N GLU A 326 -20.33 -2.21 -4.97
CA GLU A 326 -21.25 -1.25 -5.58
C GLU A 326 -20.69 -0.60 -6.84
N ARG A 327 -19.39 -0.79 -7.14
CA ARG A 327 -18.74 -0.25 -8.36
C ARG A 327 -19.11 -1.11 -9.58
N GLU A 328 -19.68 -0.48 -10.59
CA GLU A 328 -19.97 -1.14 -11.86
C GLU A 328 -18.67 -1.52 -12.60
N GLY A 329 -18.66 -2.69 -13.23
CA GLY A 329 -17.73 -3.05 -14.30
C GLY A 329 -16.51 -3.89 -13.94
N SER A 330 -16.14 -4.12 -12.67
CA SER A 330 -15.04 -5.03 -12.32
C SER A 330 -15.45 -6.05 -11.26
N ALA A 331 -14.87 -7.26 -11.32
CA ALA A 331 -14.95 -8.21 -10.23
C ALA A 331 -13.77 -7.98 -9.27
N PRO A 332 -13.90 -7.15 -8.24
CA PRO A 332 -12.81 -6.84 -7.34
C PRO A 332 -12.42 -8.10 -6.54
N ALA A 333 -11.14 -8.18 -6.14
CA ALA A 333 -10.62 -9.33 -5.42
C ALA A 333 -11.18 -9.48 -3.99
N TYR A 334 -11.89 -8.48 -3.49
CA TYR A 334 -12.43 -8.39 -2.13
C TYR A 334 -11.39 -8.77 -1.08
N PRO A 335 -10.53 -7.83 -0.64
CA PRO A 335 -9.49 -8.07 0.34
C PRO A 335 -10.02 -8.72 1.62
N THR A 336 -9.28 -9.69 2.15
CA THR A 336 -9.57 -10.36 3.41
C THR A 336 -8.60 -9.93 4.52
N VAL A 337 -7.38 -9.51 4.16
CA VAL A 337 -6.31 -9.13 5.07
C VAL A 337 -6.05 -7.62 4.97
N PHE A 338 -6.16 -6.91 6.10
CA PHE A 338 -6.03 -5.45 6.20
C PHE A 338 -5.00 -4.99 7.24
N ASP A 339 -4.28 -5.90 7.86
CA ASP A 339 -3.24 -5.57 8.83
C ASP A 339 -1.95 -6.32 8.49
N VAL A 340 -0.91 -5.55 8.16
CA VAL A 340 0.43 -6.09 7.89
C VAL A 340 0.92 -6.98 9.06
N ARG A 341 0.57 -6.63 10.31
CA ARG A 341 0.96 -7.41 11.50
C ARG A 341 0.32 -8.79 11.57
N GLN A 342 -0.77 -9.01 10.86
CA GLN A 342 -1.40 -10.33 10.74
C GLN A 342 -0.80 -11.15 9.59
N ALA A 343 -0.21 -10.46 8.61
CA ALA A 343 0.34 -11.06 7.41
C ALA A 343 1.79 -11.54 7.57
N VAL A 344 2.59 -10.80 8.33
CA VAL A 344 4.03 -11.07 8.53
C VAL A 344 4.42 -10.98 10.01
N PRO A 345 5.52 -11.62 10.43
CA PRO A 345 6.00 -11.51 11.81
C PRO A 345 6.22 -10.06 12.23
N ILE A 346 5.70 -9.67 13.39
CA ILE A 346 5.76 -8.27 13.85
C ILE A 346 7.20 -7.80 14.11
N THR A 347 8.08 -8.68 14.56
CA THR A 347 9.50 -8.36 14.74
C THR A 347 10.16 -7.95 13.44
N TRP A 348 9.69 -8.48 12.31
CA TRP A 348 10.15 -8.06 11.00
C TRP A 348 9.71 -6.63 10.67
N THR A 349 8.45 -6.25 10.95
CA THR A 349 7.97 -4.89 10.73
C THR A 349 8.60 -3.88 11.69
N GLN A 350 8.99 -4.32 12.91
CA GLN A 350 9.75 -3.50 13.86
C GLN A 350 11.18 -3.26 13.35
N ALA A 351 11.84 -4.29 12.84
CA ALA A 351 13.18 -4.16 12.26
C ALA A 351 13.20 -3.17 11.07
N LEU A 352 12.20 -3.19 10.22
CA LEU A 352 12.05 -2.20 9.13
C LEU A 352 11.95 -0.76 9.63
N ARG A 353 11.24 -0.53 10.74
CA ARG A 353 11.12 0.81 11.33
C ARG A 353 12.41 1.29 11.99
N ASP A 354 13.09 0.39 12.69
CA ASP A 354 14.29 0.73 13.48
C ASP A 354 15.55 0.88 12.61
N GLN A 355 15.55 0.25 11.43
CA GLN A 355 16.69 0.18 10.51
C GLN A 355 16.46 0.99 9.23
N ALA A 356 15.94 2.22 9.36
CA ALA A 356 15.63 3.08 8.20
C ALA A 356 16.82 3.31 7.22
N GLY A 357 18.07 3.01 7.64
CA GLY A 357 19.27 3.02 6.79
C GLY A 357 19.69 1.65 6.23
N GLU A 358 19.12 0.54 6.73
CA GLU A 358 19.44 -0.85 6.35
C GLU A 358 18.20 -1.61 5.89
N THR A 359 17.31 -0.93 5.19
CA THR A 359 16.03 -1.49 4.71
C THR A 359 16.23 -2.76 3.88
N ALA A 360 17.29 -2.83 3.07
CA ALA A 360 17.63 -4.00 2.26
C ALA A 360 17.84 -5.26 3.13
N ALA A 361 18.65 -5.17 4.18
CA ALA A 361 18.92 -6.30 5.07
C ALA A 361 17.66 -6.76 5.83
N ALA A 362 16.77 -5.82 6.20
CA ALA A 362 15.50 -6.16 6.84
C ALA A 362 14.53 -6.85 5.86
N LEU A 363 14.52 -6.45 4.59
CA LEU A 363 13.72 -7.10 3.55
C LEU A 363 14.24 -8.50 3.21
N ASP A 364 15.56 -8.69 3.19
CA ASP A 364 16.20 -10.01 3.00
C ASP A 364 15.89 -10.98 4.15
N ALA A 365 15.63 -10.48 5.34
CA ALA A 365 15.22 -11.30 6.49
C ALA A 365 13.79 -11.85 6.38
N LEU A 366 12.95 -11.36 5.45
CA LEU A 366 11.63 -11.92 5.20
C LEU A 366 11.74 -13.18 4.34
N THR A 367 11.62 -14.33 4.99
CA THR A 367 11.76 -15.65 4.37
C THR A 367 10.48 -16.19 3.73
N ALA A 368 9.48 -15.35 3.55
CA ALA A 368 8.20 -15.75 2.93
C ALA A 368 8.37 -16.23 1.49
N SER A 369 7.72 -17.34 1.16
CA SER A 369 7.75 -17.92 -0.19
C SER A 369 7.05 -17.02 -1.22
N ASN A 370 7.37 -17.24 -2.50
CA ASN A 370 6.69 -16.58 -3.60
C ASN A 370 5.18 -16.83 -3.62
N ALA A 371 4.76 -18.05 -3.31
CA ALA A 371 3.34 -18.42 -3.23
C ALA A 371 2.61 -17.68 -2.09
N TYR A 372 3.27 -17.52 -0.94
CA TYR A 372 2.71 -16.73 0.17
C TYR A 372 2.60 -15.25 -0.18
N LEU A 373 3.64 -14.68 -0.80
CA LEU A 373 3.62 -13.28 -1.27
C LEU A 373 2.54 -13.04 -2.33
N GLU A 374 2.35 -14.00 -3.25
CA GLU A 374 1.25 -13.93 -4.23
C GLU A 374 -0.12 -13.98 -3.54
N ALA A 375 -0.31 -14.88 -2.58
CA ALA A 375 -1.55 -14.99 -1.83
C ALA A 375 -1.85 -13.70 -1.04
N LEU A 376 -0.84 -13.09 -0.42
CA LEU A 376 -0.97 -11.80 0.26
C LEU A 376 -1.32 -10.67 -0.71
N TYR A 377 -0.70 -10.63 -1.89
CA TYR A 377 -1.01 -9.61 -2.90
C TYR A 377 -2.45 -9.69 -3.38
N ARG A 378 -2.94 -10.92 -3.60
CA ARG A 378 -4.32 -11.18 -4.05
C ARG A 378 -5.38 -10.91 -2.96
N SER A 379 -5.04 -11.14 -1.70
CA SER A 379 -5.98 -11.10 -0.56
C SER A 379 -5.81 -9.88 0.34
N GLY A 380 -4.77 -9.06 0.11
CA GLY A 380 -4.42 -7.90 0.92
C GLY A 380 -5.01 -6.59 0.44
N ASP A 381 -5.05 -5.63 1.34
CA ASP A 381 -5.33 -4.23 1.06
C ASP A 381 -4.15 -3.53 0.35
N GLU A 382 -4.25 -2.22 0.15
CA GLU A 382 -3.20 -1.42 -0.50
C GLU A 382 -1.86 -1.49 0.25
N ALA A 383 -1.88 -1.46 1.59
CA ALA A 383 -0.66 -1.49 2.40
C ALA A 383 0.10 -2.82 2.23
N LEU A 384 -0.64 -3.95 2.22
CA LEU A 384 -0.07 -5.27 1.98
C LEU A 384 0.44 -5.44 0.55
N ARG A 385 -0.31 -4.98 -0.45
CA ARG A 385 0.16 -4.99 -1.84
C ARG A 385 1.42 -4.17 -2.02
N THR A 386 1.48 -2.99 -1.39
CA THR A 386 2.69 -2.15 -1.40
C THR A 386 3.87 -2.87 -0.78
N LEU A 387 3.68 -3.49 0.40
CA LEU A 387 4.72 -4.28 1.06
C LEU A 387 5.26 -5.40 0.16
N VAL A 388 4.35 -6.22 -0.38
CA VAL A 388 4.73 -7.31 -1.30
C VAL A 388 5.46 -6.76 -2.52
N GLY A 389 4.95 -5.65 -3.08
CA GLY A 389 5.60 -4.96 -4.20
C GLY A 389 7.02 -4.52 -3.89
N VAL A 390 7.27 -3.94 -2.71
CA VAL A 390 8.62 -3.51 -2.27
C VAL A 390 9.55 -4.71 -2.12
N VAL A 391 9.09 -5.79 -1.47
CA VAL A 391 9.90 -7.02 -1.30
C VAL A 391 10.29 -7.62 -2.65
N LEU A 392 9.32 -7.76 -3.58
CA LEU A 392 9.60 -8.36 -4.88
C LEU A 392 10.46 -7.44 -5.76
N LYS A 393 10.27 -6.13 -5.71
CA LYS A 393 11.12 -5.17 -6.43
C LYS A 393 12.57 -5.27 -6.00
N GLN A 394 12.84 -5.33 -4.70
CA GLN A 394 14.20 -5.55 -4.20
C GLN A 394 14.80 -6.86 -4.69
N ARG A 395 14.03 -7.96 -4.70
CA ARG A 395 14.49 -9.24 -5.26
C ARG A 395 14.80 -9.14 -6.76
N VAL A 396 14.02 -8.37 -7.53
CA VAL A 396 14.32 -8.09 -8.95
C VAL A 396 15.64 -7.33 -9.10
N GLU A 397 15.92 -6.34 -8.25
CA GLU A 397 17.20 -5.64 -8.22
C GLU A 397 18.39 -6.58 -7.93
N GLN A 398 18.13 -7.66 -7.19
CA GLN A 398 19.08 -8.75 -6.95
C GLN A 398 19.08 -9.83 -8.07
N SER A 399 18.40 -9.55 -9.20
CA SER A 399 18.30 -10.45 -10.36
C SER A 399 17.48 -11.72 -10.16
N ASP A 400 16.49 -11.69 -9.25
CA ASP A 400 15.53 -12.78 -9.04
C ASP A 400 14.48 -12.80 -10.17
N ALA A 401 14.61 -13.78 -11.09
CA ALA A 401 13.70 -13.93 -12.22
C ALA A 401 12.28 -14.37 -11.81
N ASP A 402 12.13 -15.08 -10.69
CA ASP A 402 10.82 -15.50 -10.19
C ASP A 402 10.05 -14.31 -9.60
N ALA A 403 10.74 -13.42 -8.90
CA ALA A 403 10.15 -12.16 -8.44
C ALA A 403 9.69 -11.28 -9.62
N ALA A 404 10.49 -11.20 -10.69
CA ALA A 404 10.10 -10.47 -11.90
C ALA A 404 8.86 -11.09 -12.56
N ARG A 405 8.77 -12.42 -12.61
CA ARG A 405 7.61 -13.14 -13.16
C ARG A 405 6.35 -12.86 -12.33
N LEU A 406 6.46 -12.84 -11.00
CA LEU A 406 5.34 -12.51 -10.12
C LEU A 406 4.84 -11.07 -10.32
N LEU A 407 5.75 -10.09 -10.35
CA LEU A 407 5.36 -8.69 -10.60
C LEU A 407 4.68 -8.52 -11.96
N LYS A 408 5.18 -9.21 -13.01
CA LYS A 408 4.53 -9.24 -14.32
C LYS A 408 3.14 -9.89 -14.26
N GLY A 409 2.99 -10.95 -13.47
CA GLY A 409 1.70 -11.60 -13.20
C GLY A 409 0.72 -10.69 -12.45
N PHE A 410 1.19 -9.91 -11.49
CA PHE A 410 0.34 -8.99 -10.72
C PHE A 410 -0.27 -7.87 -11.57
N ALA A 411 0.44 -7.42 -12.60
CA ALA A 411 -0.12 -6.45 -13.55
C ALA A 411 -1.35 -6.98 -14.32
N GLN A 412 -1.55 -8.30 -14.35
CA GLN A 412 -2.66 -8.97 -15.03
C GLN A 412 -3.89 -9.20 -14.13
N LEU A 413 -3.76 -8.93 -12.83
CA LEU A 413 -4.82 -9.22 -11.87
C LEU A 413 -5.79 -8.03 -11.74
N PRO A 414 -7.10 -8.28 -11.53
CA PRO A 414 -8.07 -7.26 -11.18
C PRO A 414 -7.93 -6.81 -9.71
N VAL A 415 -6.70 -6.52 -9.29
CA VAL A 415 -6.34 -6.18 -7.91
C VAL A 415 -5.57 -4.87 -7.90
N GLY A 416 -5.85 -4.00 -6.94
CA GLY A 416 -5.24 -2.70 -6.83
C GLY A 416 -5.72 -1.70 -7.89
N THR A 417 -5.04 -0.56 -8.00
CA THR A 417 -5.34 0.48 -8.97
C THR A 417 -4.63 0.25 -10.30
N LYS A 418 -5.17 0.82 -11.36
CA LYS A 418 -4.52 0.84 -12.69
C LYS A 418 -3.11 1.43 -12.60
N LYS A 419 -2.92 2.48 -11.79
CA LYS A 419 -1.61 3.12 -11.56
C LYS A 419 -0.61 2.18 -10.89
N GLU A 420 -1.03 1.43 -9.86
CA GLU A 420 -0.19 0.42 -9.21
C GLU A 420 0.28 -0.62 -10.21
N ARG A 421 -0.65 -1.22 -10.97
CA ARG A 421 -0.34 -2.25 -11.97
C ARG A 421 0.60 -1.75 -13.07
N PHE A 422 0.37 -0.52 -13.56
CA PHE A 422 1.26 0.10 -14.54
C PHE A 422 2.66 0.35 -13.96
N GLY A 423 2.73 0.79 -12.71
CA GLY A 423 3.98 1.00 -11.98
C GLY A 423 4.84 -0.27 -11.84
N LEU A 424 4.21 -1.46 -11.76
CA LEU A 424 4.93 -2.73 -11.76
C LEU A 424 5.63 -2.98 -13.11
N LEU A 425 4.92 -2.77 -14.22
CA LEU A 425 5.49 -2.94 -15.56
C LEU A 425 6.58 -1.91 -15.85
N GLY A 426 6.39 -0.66 -15.43
CA GLY A 426 7.38 0.41 -15.53
C GLY A 426 8.67 0.06 -14.78
N PHE A 427 8.53 -0.45 -13.55
CA PHE A 427 9.66 -0.92 -12.76
C PHE A 427 10.41 -2.07 -13.45
N LEU A 428 9.70 -3.10 -13.93
CA LEU A 428 10.31 -4.22 -14.64
C LEU A 428 11.06 -3.76 -15.89
N ARG A 429 10.50 -2.77 -16.60
CA ARG A 429 11.14 -2.16 -17.77
C ARG A 429 12.44 -1.43 -17.43
N SER A 430 12.43 -0.60 -16.39
CA SER A 430 13.61 0.19 -15.98
C SER A 430 14.75 -0.68 -15.44
N HIS A 431 14.45 -1.88 -14.93
CA HIS A 431 15.44 -2.83 -14.42
C HIS A 431 15.77 -3.99 -15.43
N GLY A 432 15.36 -3.85 -16.70
CA GLY A 432 15.69 -4.82 -17.75
C GLY A 432 14.97 -6.18 -17.67
N ALA A 433 14.05 -6.35 -16.72
CA ALA A 433 13.25 -7.56 -16.56
C ALA A 433 12.06 -7.65 -17.54
N LEU A 434 11.76 -6.55 -18.24
CA LEU A 434 10.84 -6.47 -19.36
C LEU A 434 11.57 -5.82 -20.53
N ALA A 435 11.69 -6.51 -21.66
CA ALA A 435 12.41 -5.98 -22.81
C ALA A 435 11.68 -4.77 -23.43
N ARG A 436 12.42 -3.91 -24.14
CA ARG A 436 11.85 -2.78 -24.86
C ARG A 436 10.91 -3.32 -25.94
N ASN A 437 9.73 -2.73 -26.06
CA ASN A 437 8.67 -3.16 -26.98
C ASN A 437 8.13 -4.60 -26.76
N GLU A 438 8.53 -5.29 -25.68
CA GLU A 438 7.92 -6.55 -25.30
C GLU A 438 6.48 -6.32 -24.89
N PRO A 439 5.49 -6.98 -25.53
CA PRO A 439 4.12 -6.90 -25.09
C PRO A 439 3.95 -7.53 -23.71
N ALA A 440 3.32 -6.80 -22.80
CA ALA A 440 2.96 -7.29 -21.48
C ALA A 440 1.44 -7.29 -21.30
N ALA A 441 0.90 -8.38 -20.79
CA ALA A 441 -0.51 -8.43 -20.44
C ALA A 441 -0.79 -7.54 -19.23
N PHE A 442 -1.87 -6.77 -19.27
CA PHE A 442 -2.22 -5.75 -18.30
C PHE A 442 -3.74 -5.69 -18.10
N TRP A 443 -4.18 -5.64 -16.84
CA TRP A 443 -5.60 -5.47 -16.51
C TRP A 443 -5.95 -3.97 -16.45
N ASP A 444 -6.86 -3.52 -17.33
CA ASP A 444 -7.20 -2.10 -17.50
C ASP A 444 -8.45 -1.65 -16.72
N ASP A 445 -8.85 -2.39 -15.69
CA ASP A 445 -10.07 -2.29 -14.87
C ASP A 445 -11.31 -2.89 -15.50
N THR A 446 -11.30 -3.22 -16.80
CA THR A 446 -12.43 -3.86 -17.51
C THR A 446 -12.06 -5.21 -18.14
N ARG A 447 -10.87 -5.30 -18.72
CA ARG A 447 -10.39 -6.50 -19.43
C ARG A 447 -8.86 -6.59 -19.43
N LEU A 448 -8.36 -7.76 -19.76
CA LEU A 448 -6.94 -7.98 -20.01
C LEU A 448 -6.56 -7.42 -21.39
N ARG A 449 -5.57 -6.56 -21.45
CA ARG A 449 -5.01 -5.97 -22.69
C ARG A 449 -3.52 -6.28 -22.81
N GLN A 450 -3.02 -6.20 -24.04
CA GLN A 450 -1.59 -6.16 -24.29
C GLN A 450 -1.14 -4.71 -24.36
N VAL A 451 -0.10 -4.37 -23.58
CA VAL A 451 0.50 -3.03 -23.54
C VAL A 451 1.99 -3.12 -23.82
N LYS A 452 2.56 -2.10 -24.44
CA LYS A 452 4.00 -1.93 -24.57
C LYS A 452 4.47 -0.83 -23.63
N VAL A 453 5.47 -1.11 -22.82
CA VAL A 453 6.04 -0.15 -21.87
C VAL A 453 7.35 0.37 -22.43
N THR A 454 7.37 1.63 -22.85
CA THR A 454 8.54 2.25 -23.52
C THR A 454 9.63 2.66 -22.55
N GLY A 455 9.28 3.06 -21.32
CA GLY A 455 10.23 3.49 -20.28
C GLY A 455 10.88 4.84 -20.60
N THR A 456 10.18 5.73 -21.28
CA THR A 456 10.66 7.09 -21.61
C THR A 456 10.71 7.95 -20.34
N GLU A 457 11.86 8.54 -20.05
CA GLU A 457 12.01 9.56 -19.00
C GLU A 457 11.44 10.90 -19.48
N ILE A 458 10.51 11.46 -18.73
CA ILE A 458 9.94 12.79 -19.03
C ILE A 458 10.61 13.81 -18.12
N TYR A 459 11.20 14.88 -18.73
CA TYR A 459 11.86 15.94 -17.99
C TYR A 459 11.29 17.32 -18.35
N ARG A 460 11.46 18.30 -17.45
CA ARG A 460 10.90 19.66 -17.58
C ARG A 460 11.95 20.77 -17.60
N GLU A 461 13.21 20.43 -17.34
CA GLU A 461 14.30 21.40 -17.35
C GLU A 461 14.48 22.00 -18.75
N ALA A 462 14.78 23.31 -18.80
CA ALA A 462 14.97 23.99 -20.05
C ALA A 462 16.07 23.34 -20.89
N LYS A 463 15.79 23.10 -22.19
CA LYS A 463 16.80 22.62 -23.12
C LYS A 463 17.84 23.68 -23.35
N GLU A 464 19.11 23.28 -23.35
CA GLU A 464 20.18 24.15 -23.81
C GLU A 464 19.94 24.49 -25.28
N SER A 465 20.09 25.77 -25.62
CA SER A 465 19.97 26.24 -26.97
C SER A 465 21.35 26.33 -27.65
N ASP A 466 21.43 25.88 -28.88
CA ASP A 466 22.62 25.97 -29.74
C ASP A 466 22.80 27.35 -30.41
N LEU A 467 21.84 28.26 -30.17
CA LEU A 467 21.92 29.64 -30.69
C LEU A 467 22.80 30.53 -29.81
N PRO A 468 23.50 31.51 -30.40
CA PRO A 468 24.08 32.64 -29.68
C PRO A 468 23.05 33.37 -28.81
N ALA A 469 23.47 33.93 -27.67
CA ALA A 469 22.57 34.52 -26.67
C ALA A 469 21.65 35.62 -27.24
N ASP A 470 22.14 36.45 -28.17
CA ASP A 470 21.34 37.48 -28.84
C ASP A 470 20.24 36.88 -29.73
N LEU A 471 20.51 35.76 -30.39
CA LEU A 471 19.51 35.07 -31.21
C LEU A 471 18.53 34.22 -30.35
N GLN A 472 18.94 33.77 -29.17
CA GLN A 472 18.01 33.14 -28.21
C GLN A 472 16.95 34.14 -27.75
N VAL A 473 17.32 35.39 -27.49
CA VAL A 473 16.37 36.46 -27.15
C VAL A 473 15.37 36.68 -28.28
N LEU A 474 15.86 36.78 -29.53
CA LEU A 474 15.00 36.95 -30.71
C LEU A 474 14.04 35.75 -30.90
N LEU A 475 14.50 34.54 -30.62
CA LEU A 475 13.65 33.35 -30.69
C LEU A 475 12.55 33.40 -29.63
N GLY A 476 12.89 33.78 -28.40
CA GLY A 476 11.93 33.98 -27.33
C GLY A 476 10.88 35.05 -27.68
N GLU A 477 11.34 36.22 -28.23
CA GLU A 477 10.42 37.26 -28.72
C GLU A 477 9.48 36.73 -29.82
N ALA A 478 10.01 35.96 -30.77
CA ALA A 478 9.21 35.40 -31.86
C ALA A 478 8.10 34.47 -31.34
N ILE A 479 8.41 33.61 -30.35
CA ILE A 479 7.44 32.71 -29.73
C ILE A 479 6.35 33.52 -28.98
N VAL A 480 6.72 34.54 -28.23
CA VAL A 480 5.77 35.43 -27.54
C VAL A 480 4.87 36.17 -28.53
N LEU A 481 5.43 36.69 -29.62
CA LEU A 481 4.67 37.36 -30.67
C LEU A 481 3.69 36.41 -31.36
N GLN A 482 4.12 35.21 -31.70
CA GLN A 482 3.27 34.18 -32.28
C GLN A 482 2.10 33.82 -31.35
N ASN A 483 2.37 33.62 -30.05
CA ASN A 483 1.33 33.30 -29.07
C ASN A 483 0.36 34.49 -28.85
N SER A 484 0.74 35.70 -29.23
CA SER A 484 -0.07 36.91 -29.12
C SER A 484 -0.81 37.27 -30.43
N GLY A 485 -0.74 36.41 -31.45
CA GLY A 485 -1.36 36.65 -32.76
C GLY A 485 -0.71 37.77 -33.57
N ARG A 486 0.60 38.00 -33.36
CA ARG A 486 1.39 39.01 -34.09
C ARG A 486 2.34 38.31 -35.07
N GLU A 487 1.77 37.57 -36.03
CA GLU A 487 2.47 36.65 -36.92
C GLU A 487 3.51 37.34 -37.81
N GLU A 488 3.22 38.54 -38.33
CA GLU A 488 4.17 39.30 -39.21
C GLU A 488 5.45 39.71 -38.47
N GLU A 489 5.29 40.12 -37.21
CA GLU A 489 6.43 40.48 -36.38
C GLU A 489 7.23 39.24 -35.94
N ALA A 490 6.55 38.15 -35.63
CA ALA A 490 7.18 36.87 -35.33
C ALA A 490 7.99 36.36 -36.54
N GLU A 491 7.42 36.43 -37.77
CA GLU A 491 8.11 36.07 -39.01
C GLU A 491 9.38 36.90 -39.22
N THR A 492 9.32 38.22 -38.95
CA THR A 492 10.47 39.12 -39.07
C THR A 492 11.61 38.69 -38.12
N ARG A 493 11.32 38.36 -36.87
CA ARG A 493 12.31 37.87 -35.89
C ARG A 493 12.94 36.54 -36.33
N LEU A 494 12.11 35.59 -36.77
CA LEU A 494 12.56 34.27 -37.24
C LEU A 494 13.44 34.40 -38.49
N ASN A 495 13.06 35.23 -39.45
CA ASN A 495 13.88 35.50 -40.64
C ASN A 495 15.23 36.13 -40.28
N THR A 496 15.29 37.00 -39.27
CA THR A 496 16.56 37.56 -38.77
C THR A 496 17.47 36.47 -38.20
N ILE A 497 16.91 35.50 -37.47
CA ILE A 497 17.65 34.33 -36.96
C ILE A 497 18.18 33.50 -38.13
N LEU A 498 17.32 33.21 -39.13
CA LEU A 498 17.64 32.35 -40.26
C LEU A 498 18.64 33.01 -41.24
N GLN A 499 18.72 34.33 -41.30
CA GLN A 499 19.79 35.02 -42.04
C GLN A 499 21.19 34.75 -41.46
N ARG A 500 21.29 34.54 -40.13
CA ARG A 500 22.56 34.26 -39.45
C ARG A 500 22.82 32.76 -39.27
N VAL A 501 21.76 31.97 -39.08
CA VAL A 501 21.81 30.52 -38.93
C VAL A 501 20.74 29.87 -39.83
N PRO A 502 21.02 29.70 -41.14
CA PRO A 502 20.01 29.37 -42.15
C PRO A 502 19.25 28.06 -41.91
N ASN A 503 19.92 27.09 -41.34
CA ASN A 503 19.36 25.74 -41.17
C ASN A 503 18.98 25.43 -39.71
N HIS A 504 18.68 26.44 -38.90
CA HIS A 504 18.31 26.20 -37.50
C HIS A 504 16.91 25.59 -37.39
N ALA A 505 16.81 24.33 -36.95
CA ALA A 505 15.60 23.53 -36.94
C ALA A 505 14.43 24.18 -36.18
N VAL A 506 14.72 24.75 -34.98
CA VAL A 506 13.69 25.38 -34.14
C VAL A 506 13.15 26.64 -34.80
N ALA A 507 14.02 27.48 -35.41
CA ALA A 507 13.58 28.69 -36.09
C ALA A 507 12.76 28.38 -37.35
N LEU A 508 13.17 27.39 -38.15
CA LEU A 508 12.40 26.92 -39.32
C LEU A 508 11.05 26.32 -38.93
N GLY A 509 11.03 25.52 -37.86
CA GLY A 509 9.79 24.92 -37.34
C GLY A 509 8.78 25.97 -36.84
N ASN A 510 9.26 27.01 -36.11
CA ASN A 510 8.40 28.11 -35.69
C ASN A 510 7.97 28.98 -36.90
N LEU A 511 8.82 29.18 -37.90
CA LEU A 511 8.45 29.89 -39.11
C LEU A 511 7.35 29.15 -39.87
N ALA A 512 7.42 27.84 -39.97
CA ALA A 512 6.34 27.03 -40.54
C ALA A 512 5.01 27.21 -39.79
N ALA A 513 5.05 27.20 -38.45
CA ALA A 513 3.87 27.44 -37.64
C ALA A 513 3.28 28.84 -37.82
N VAL A 514 4.13 29.87 -37.92
CA VAL A 514 3.71 31.26 -38.21
C VAL A 514 3.07 31.35 -39.60
N ARG A 515 3.66 30.73 -40.63
CA ARG A 515 3.07 30.72 -41.98
C ARG A 515 1.73 30.01 -42.07
N SER A 516 1.58 28.91 -41.33
CA SER A 516 0.28 28.25 -41.23
C SER A 516 -0.76 29.14 -40.53
N ALA A 517 -0.38 29.87 -39.47
CA ALA A 517 -1.27 30.83 -38.81
C ALA A 517 -1.70 31.98 -39.73
N GLN A 518 -0.83 32.39 -40.69
CA GLN A 518 -1.13 33.36 -41.73
C GLN A 518 -1.99 32.78 -42.88
N GLY A 519 -2.35 31.49 -42.86
CA GLY A 519 -3.07 30.81 -43.96
C GLY A 519 -2.18 30.47 -45.19
N ARG A 520 -0.86 30.49 -45.00
CA ARG A 520 0.14 30.15 -46.06
C ARG A 520 0.53 28.68 -45.95
N ASP A 521 -0.46 27.77 -45.98
CA ASP A 521 -0.29 26.35 -45.63
C ASP A 521 0.69 25.63 -46.57
N THR A 522 0.69 25.94 -47.87
CA THR A 522 1.65 25.33 -48.83
C THR A 522 3.11 25.65 -48.49
N GLU A 523 3.37 26.87 -48.06
CA GLU A 523 4.72 27.28 -47.68
C GLU A 523 5.12 26.67 -46.33
N ALA A 524 4.17 26.57 -45.38
CA ALA A 524 4.37 25.93 -44.10
C ALA A 524 4.71 24.45 -44.30
N LEU A 525 3.96 23.73 -45.14
CA LEU A 525 4.19 22.32 -45.45
C LEU A 525 5.57 22.11 -46.13
N THR A 526 5.95 22.98 -47.06
CA THR A 526 7.27 22.93 -47.71
C THR A 526 8.38 23.08 -46.69
N LEU A 527 8.25 24.02 -45.77
CA LEU A 527 9.22 24.23 -44.69
C LEU A 527 9.32 23.03 -43.78
N LEU A 528 8.19 22.48 -43.35
CA LEU A 528 8.18 21.27 -42.47
C LEU A 528 8.85 20.09 -43.14
N ARG A 529 8.60 19.84 -44.44
CA ARG A 529 9.28 18.78 -45.19
C ARG A 529 10.78 19.00 -45.24
N THR A 530 11.22 20.26 -45.54
CA THR A 530 12.64 20.63 -45.54
C THR A 530 13.28 20.40 -44.16
N VAL A 531 12.60 20.78 -43.08
CA VAL A 531 13.12 20.56 -41.72
C VAL A 531 13.23 19.06 -41.40
N VAL A 532 12.26 18.26 -41.76
CA VAL A 532 12.30 16.80 -41.54
C VAL A 532 13.42 16.13 -42.33
N GLU A 533 13.68 16.59 -43.59
CA GLU A 533 14.77 16.08 -44.41
C GLU A 533 16.15 16.45 -43.85
N GLN A 534 16.33 17.71 -43.39
CA GLN A 534 17.61 18.19 -42.87
C GLN A 534 17.87 17.83 -41.42
N HIS A 535 16.81 17.69 -40.64
CA HIS A 535 16.84 17.39 -39.20
C HIS A 535 15.86 16.24 -38.85
N PRO A 536 16.14 15.00 -39.28
CA PRO A 536 15.22 13.86 -39.12
C PRO A 536 14.93 13.53 -37.64
N ASP A 537 15.81 13.92 -36.73
CA ASP A 537 15.64 13.73 -35.30
C ASP A 537 14.85 14.86 -34.60
N TYR A 538 14.51 15.94 -35.32
CA TYR A 538 13.76 17.04 -34.74
C TYR A 538 12.27 16.68 -34.59
N LEU A 539 11.88 16.26 -33.39
CA LEU A 539 10.57 15.69 -33.06
C LEU A 539 9.40 16.63 -33.43
N PHE A 540 9.52 17.93 -33.11
CA PHE A 540 8.42 18.89 -33.38
C PHE A 540 8.06 19.01 -34.85
N ALA A 541 9.06 19.01 -35.75
CA ALA A 541 8.79 19.07 -37.19
C ALA A 541 8.10 17.79 -37.67
N ARG A 542 8.54 16.63 -37.24
CA ARG A 542 7.90 15.34 -37.56
C ARG A 542 6.45 15.29 -37.04
N CYS A 543 6.19 15.71 -35.81
CA CYS A 543 4.85 15.78 -35.25
C CYS A 543 3.95 16.79 -35.99
N ASN A 544 4.45 17.98 -36.28
CA ASN A 544 3.69 19.00 -37.00
C ASN A 544 3.37 18.57 -38.44
N LEU A 545 4.35 17.99 -39.14
CA LEU A 545 4.13 17.45 -40.48
C LEU A 545 3.11 16.31 -40.47
N ALA A 546 3.23 15.38 -39.50
CA ALA A 546 2.28 14.27 -39.34
C ALA A 546 0.86 14.79 -39.09
N ARG A 547 0.69 15.84 -38.27
CA ARG A 547 -0.64 16.44 -38.02
C ARG A 547 -1.25 17.02 -39.30
N THR A 548 -0.48 17.73 -40.10
CA THR A 548 -0.94 18.25 -41.39
C THR A 548 -1.35 17.11 -42.32
N LEU A 549 -0.54 16.05 -42.43
CA LEU A 549 -0.87 14.88 -43.27
C LEU A 549 -2.13 14.12 -42.79
N ILE A 550 -2.35 14.03 -41.48
CA ILE A 550 -3.58 13.45 -40.90
C ILE A 550 -4.81 14.30 -41.30
N GLU A 551 -4.69 15.64 -41.26
CA GLU A 551 -5.77 16.55 -41.66
C GLU A 551 -6.07 16.44 -43.17
N ASP A 552 -5.04 16.14 -44.00
CA ASP A 552 -5.16 15.91 -45.45
C ASP A 552 -5.58 14.48 -45.80
N GLY A 553 -5.65 13.56 -44.82
CA GLY A 553 -6.04 12.18 -45.01
C GLY A 553 -4.90 11.23 -45.43
N GLU A 554 -3.65 11.70 -45.42
CA GLU A 554 -2.44 10.92 -45.75
C GLU A 554 -1.95 10.13 -44.53
N ILE A 555 -2.76 9.20 -44.03
CA ILE A 555 -2.59 8.53 -42.73
C ILE A 555 -1.32 7.67 -42.68
N ASP A 556 -1.00 6.93 -43.74
CA ASP A 556 0.17 6.05 -43.79
C ASP A 556 1.48 6.83 -43.75
N ASP A 557 1.52 8.01 -44.38
CA ASP A 557 2.70 8.88 -44.36
C ASP A 557 2.89 9.54 -42.99
N ALA A 558 1.80 9.91 -42.34
CA ALA A 558 1.82 10.45 -40.99
C ALA A 558 2.30 9.38 -39.99
N GLU A 559 1.85 8.13 -40.14
CA GLU A 559 2.29 7.02 -39.29
C GLU A 559 3.80 6.80 -39.39
N ARG A 560 4.34 6.79 -40.63
CA ARG A 560 5.80 6.65 -40.84
C ARG A 560 6.61 7.79 -40.20
N LEU A 561 6.07 8.98 -40.17
CA LEU A 561 6.73 10.12 -39.53
C LEU A 561 6.76 9.98 -37.98
N LEU A 562 5.75 9.38 -37.40
CA LEU A 562 5.66 9.22 -35.95
C LEU A 562 6.32 7.92 -35.45
N ASP A 563 6.64 7.01 -36.37
CA ASP A 563 7.28 5.73 -36.01
C ASP A 563 8.61 5.94 -35.29
N GLY A 564 8.84 5.15 -34.25
CA GLY A 564 10.03 5.17 -33.41
C GLY A 564 10.18 6.39 -32.46
N LEU A 565 9.35 7.44 -32.58
CA LEU A 565 9.47 8.62 -31.70
C LEU A 565 9.12 8.32 -30.25
N ILE A 566 8.14 7.43 -30.01
CA ILE A 566 7.73 7.01 -28.67
C ILE A 566 8.80 6.13 -27.98
N GLU A 567 9.76 5.65 -28.74
CA GLU A 567 10.84 4.79 -28.24
C GLU A 567 12.06 5.54 -27.71
N ARG A 568 12.03 6.88 -27.72
CA ARG A 568 13.11 7.71 -27.19
C ARG A 568 13.26 7.52 -25.68
N ASP A 569 14.50 7.44 -25.20
CA ASP A 569 14.79 7.24 -23.77
C ASP A 569 14.39 8.44 -22.91
N ARG A 570 14.48 9.66 -23.48
CA ARG A 570 14.14 10.91 -22.79
C ARG A 570 13.35 11.82 -23.72
N LEU A 571 12.27 12.40 -23.20
CA LEU A 571 11.48 13.42 -23.86
C LEU A 571 11.24 14.60 -22.93
N HIS A 572 11.42 15.82 -23.44
CA HIS A 572 10.96 17.01 -22.74
C HIS A 572 9.42 17.05 -22.71
N ILE A 573 8.82 17.59 -21.65
CA ILE A 573 7.34 17.61 -21.50
C ILE A 573 6.64 18.20 -22.73
N GLN A 574 7.19 19.23 -23.36
CA GLN A 574 6.65 19.82 -24.60
C GLN A 574 6.69 18.84 -25.77
N GLU A 575 7.73 18.01 -25.87
CA GLU A 575 7.84 16.96 -26.89
C GLU A 575 6.80 15.86 -26.66
N VAL A 576 6.50 15.55 -25.39
CA VAL A 576 5.44 14.59 -25.03
C VAL A 576 4.08 15.10 -25.48
N PHE A 577 3.75 16.38 -25.21
CA PHE A 577 2.49 16.97 -25.69
C PHE A 577 2.38 16.96 -27.22
N ALA A 578 3.47 17.28 -27.92
CA ALA A 578 3.49 17.25 -29.38
C ALA A 578 3.31 15.84 -29.94
N LEU A 579 4.05 14.86 -29.41
CA LEU A 579 4.04 13.48 -29.85
C LEU A 579 2.72 12.77 -29.53
N TYR A 580 2.30 12.83 -28.25
CA TYR A 580 1.06 12.16 -27.83
C TYR A 580 -0.17 12.80 -28.48
N GLY A 581 -0.13 14.12 -28.71
CA GLY A 581 -1.15 14.82 -29.48
C GLY A 581 -1.23 14.33 -30.92
N ALA A 582 -0.10 14.20 -31.61
CA ALA A 582 -0.06 13.68 -32.98
C ALA A 582 -0.48 12.20 -33.07
N LEU A 583 -0.04 11.36 -32.12
CA LEU A 583 -0.45 9.96 -32.03
C LEU A 583 -1.95 9.81 -31.71
N ALA A 584 -2.50 10.65 -30.84
CA ALA A 584 -3.94 10.64 -30.56
C ALA A 584 -4.78 11.04 -31.79
N MET A 585 -4.31 12.02 -32.57
CA MET A 585 -4.93 12.37 -33.85
C MET A 585 -4.84 11.21 -34.86
N LEU A 586 -3.69 10.55 -34.96
CA LEU A 586 -3.50 9.39 -35.85
C LEU A 586 -4.45 8.25 -35.49
N ASN A 587 -4.51 7.86 -34.20
CA ASN A 587 -5.38 6.80 -33.72
C ASN A 587 -6.86 7.15 -33.96
N ARG A 588 -7.26 8.41 -33.73
CA ARG A 588 -8.61 8.88 -34.05
C ARG A 588 -8.93 8.74 -35.53
N ALA A 589 -8.02 9.16 -36.40
CA ALA A 589 -8.19 9.06 -37.85
C ALA A 589 -8.27 7.60 -38.33
N LYS A 590 -7.61 6.67 -37.64
CA LYS A 590 -7.71 5.23 -37.86
C LYS A 590 -8.99 4.58 -37.28
N GLY A 591 -9.79 5.32 -36.51
CA GLY A 591 -10.94 4.78 -35.78
C GLY A 591 -10.60 4.06 -34.49
N GLU A 592 -9.38 4.16 -34.00
CA GLU A 592 -8.87 3.58 -32.76
C GLU A 592 -9.17 4.51 -31.55
N GLU A 593 -10.46 4.71 -31.28
CA GLU A 593 -10.93 5.70 -30.30
C GLU A 593 -10.37 5.48 -28.90
N GLU A 594 -10.31 4.22 -28.44
CA GLU A 594 -9.80 3.89 -27.12
C GLU A 594 -8.30 4.22 -26.97
N ALA A 595 -7.51 4.01 -28.02
CA ALA A 595 -6.09 4.34 -28.02
C ALA A 595 -5.89 5.86 -28.01
N ALA A 596 -6.67 6.61 -28.77
CA ALA A 596 -6.67 8.06 -28.76
C ALA A 596 -7.03 8.61 -27.38
N GLN A 597 -8.08 8.11 -26.75
CA GLN A 597 -8.51 8.52 -25.41
C GLN A 597 -7.48 8.18 -24.34
N SER A 598 -6.78 7.05 -24.46
CA SER A 598 -5.72 6.67 -23.54
C SER A 598 -4.54 7.65 -23.57
N LEU A 599 -4.15 8.13 -24.74
CA LEU A 599 -3.10 9.14 -24.90
C LEU A 599 -3.53 10.50 -24.32
N LEU A 600 -4.79 10.90 -24.55
CA LEU A 600 -5.35 12.12 -23.95
C LEU A 600 -5.37 12.06 -22.43
N SER A 601 -5.83 10.94 -21.86
CA SER A 601 -5.83 10.74 -20.40
C SER A 601 -4.41 10.76 -19.83
N SER A 602 -3.42 10.26 -20.58
CA SER A 602 -2.02 10.36 -20.17
C SER A 602 -1.54 11.81 -20.14
N LEU A 603 -1.87 12.62 -21.18
CA LEU A 603 -1.54 14.04 -21.18
C LEU A 603 -2.24 14.80 -20.05
N GLU A 604 -3.52 14.51 -19.77
CA GLU A 604 -4.26 15.09 -18.65
C GLU A 604 -3.58 14.85 -17.31
N SER A 605 -3.03 13.65 -17.11
CA SER A 605 -2.32 13.29 -15.87
C SER A 605 -0.96 13.96 -15.71
N MET A 606 -0.42 14.58 -16.78
CA MET A 606 0.88 15.23 -16.80
C MET A 606 0.79 16.76 -16.71
N VAL A 607 -0.41 17.32 -16.65
CA VAL A 607 -0.63 18.78 -16.53
C VAL A 607 -0.24 19.24 -15.13
N GLU A 608 0.72 20.17 -15.05
CA GLU A 608 1.20 20.76 -13.79
C GLU A 608 1.07 22.28 -13.75
N ASP A 609 1.02 22.94 -14.90
CA ASP A 609 0.97 24.40 -15.01
C ASP A 609 0.02 24.89 -16.11
N GLU A 610 -0.21 26.22 -16.17
CA GLU A 610 -1.08 26.85 -17.18
C GLU A 610 -0.59 26.66 -18.63
N ASP A 611 0.72 26.46 -18.84
CA ASP A 611 1.29 26.21 -20.17
C ASP A 611 0.90 24.80 -20.63
N ASP A 612 0.93 23.83 -19.74
CA ASP A 612 0.48 22.47 -20.02
C ASP A 612 -1.03 22.42 -20.29
N GLU A 613 -1.83 23.16 -19.51
CA GLU A 613 -3.28 23.29 -19.77
C GLU A 613 -3.56 23.84 -21.18
N ARG A 614 -2.82 24.86 -21.59
CA ARG A 614 -2.95 25.46 -22.94
C ARG A 614 -2.59 24.46 -24.03
N ARG A 615 -1.50 23.68 -23.84
CA ARG A 615 -1.07 22.64 -24.78
C ARG A 615 -2.12 21.51 -24.88
N LEU A 616 -2.63 21.05 -23.76
CA LEU A 616 -3.69 20.05 -23.73
C LEU A 616 -4.95 20.54 -24.47
N ALA A 617 -5.36 21.77 -24.22
CA ALA A 617 -6.51 22.37 -24.91
C ALA A 617 -6.29 22.50 -26.43
N GLN A 618 -5.04 22.74 -26.89
CA GLN A 618 -4.69 22.74 -28.31
C GLN A 618 -4.82 21.32 -28.92
N VAL A 619 -4.32 20.30 -28.22
CA VAL A 619 -4.43 18.91 -28.65
C VAL A 619 -5.90 18.48 -28.77
N LYS A 620 -6.71 18.75 -27.76
CA LYS A 620 -8.16 18.43 -27.78
C LYS A 620 -8.86 19.09 -28.95
N ARG A 621 -8.63 20.38 -29.19
CA ARG A 621 -9.21 21.10 -30.35
C ARG A 621 -8.76 20.53 -31.69
N ALA A 622 -7.50 20.10 -31.80
CA ALA A 622 -7.01 19.48 -33.04
C ALA A 622 -7.71 18.15 -33.34
N ILE A 623 -7.93 17.33 -32.30
CA ILE A 623 -8.66 16.07 -32.42
C ILE A 623 -10.15 16.29 -32.76
N GLU A 624 -10.79 17.27 -32.14
CA GLU A 624 -12.19 17.64 -32.42
C GLU A 624 -12.39 18.05 -33.90
N ARG A 625 -11.41 18.75 -34.50
CA ARG A 625 -11.46 19.12 -35.93
C ARG A 625 -11.44 17.95 -36.91
N LEU A 626 -11.01 16.78 -36.48
CA LEU A 626 -11.03 15.56 -37.29
C LEU A 626 -12.44 14.93 -37.37
N ASP A 627 -13.37 15.34 -36.50
CA ASP A 627 -14.75 14.89 -36.55
C ASP A 627 -15.46 15.46 -37.80
N PRO A 628 -16.00 14.61 -38.72
CA PRO A 628 -16.65 15.10 -39.93
C PRO A 628 -17.84 16.03 -39.66
N VAL A 629 -18.56 15.82 -38.57
CA VAL A 629 -19.71 16.66 -38.15
C VAL A 629 -19.23 18.03 -37.68
N GLN A 630 -18.17 18.08 -36.90
CA GLN A 630 -17.57 19.33 -36.40
C GLN A 630 -16.90 20.10 -37.56
N ARG A 631 -16.25 19.38 -38.48
CA ARG A 631 -15.64 19.95 -39.70
C ARG A 631 -16.70 20.61 -40.60
N PHE A 632 -17.85 19.96 -40.78
CA PHE A 632 -18.96 20.50 -41.53
C PHE A 632 -19.58 21.74 -40.83
N ARG A 633 -19.67 21.71 -39.51
CA ARG A 633 -20.20 22.83 -38.70
C ARG A 633 -19.28 24.06 -38.77
N SER A 634 -17.98 23.87 -38.65
CA SER A 634 -16.99 24.98 -38.79
C SER A 634 -16.94 25.56 -40.19
N LEU A 635 -17.12 24.75 -41.22
CA LEU A 635 -17.27 25.17 -42.61
C LEU A 635 -18.53 26.01 -42.81
N LEU A 636 -19.65 25.60 -42.26
CA LEU A 636 -20.92 26.34 -42.28
C LEU A 636 -20.79 27.71 -41.55
N GLU A 637 -20.15 27.71 -40.40
CA GLU A 637 -19.92 28.96 -39.63
C GLU A 637 -18.98 29.91 -40.36
N SER A 638 -17.97 29.39 -41.06
CA SER A 638 -17.07 30.22 -41.89
C SER A 638 -17.77 30.82 -43.11
N LEU A 639 -18.64 30.04 -43.77
CA LEU A 639 -19.47 30.49 -44.89
C LEU A 639 -20.50 31.57 -44.46
N LEU A 640 -21.10 31.41 -43.31
CA LEU A 640 -22.05 32.36 -42.74
C LEU A 640 -21.38 33.67 -42.27
N LYS A 641 -20.10 33.62 -41.87
CA LYS A 641 -19.33 34.83 -41.49
C LYS A 641 -18.83 35.60 -42.70
N THR A 642 -18.66 34.98 -43.86
CA THR A 642 -18.23 35.68 -45.12
C THR A 642 -19.35 36.46 -45.78
N ASP A 643 -20.62 36.15 -45.51
CA ASP A 643 -21.78 36.89 -46.07
C ASP A 643 -22.18 38.14 -45.26
N ALA A 644 -21.54 38.42 -44.11
CA ALA A 644 -21.84 39.58 -43.27
C ALA A 644 -20.87 40.78 -43.50
N LYS A 645 -20.55 41.14 -44.75
CA LYS A 645 -20.01 42.46 -45.03
C LYS A 645 -21.15 43.47 -45.07
N PRO A 646 -21.20 44.51 -44.21
CA PRO A 646 -22.23 45.51 -44.26
C PRO A 646 -22.06 46.34 -45.56
N VAL A 647 -23.09 46.32 -46.41
CA VAL A 647 -23.25 47.26 -47.50
C VAL A 647 -23.23 48.68 -46.92
N GLY A 648 -22.16 49.40 -47.15
CA GLY A 648 -21.99 50.76 -46.72
C GLY A 648 -23.10 51.66 -47.27
N ARG A 649 -23.94 52.19 -46.41
CA ARG A 649 -24.79 53.35 -46.76
C ARG A 649 -23.91 54.58 -46.85
N LYS A 650 -23.66 55.01 -48.08
CA LYS A 650 -23.28 56.40 -48.34
C LYS A 650 -24.45 57.31 -47.97
N ARG A 651 -24.27 58.21 -47.05
CA ARG A 651 -24.71 59.64 -47.08
C ARG A 651 -23.73 60.48 -46.29
#